data_e45a740cf66f5bb6dc4f433aeae318a2
#
_entry.id   e45a740cf66f5bb6dc4f433aeae318a2
#
_cell.length_a   1.000
_cell.length_b   1.000
_cell.length_c   1.000
_cell.angle_alpha   90.00
_cell.angle_beta   90.00
_cell.angle_gamma   90.00
#
_symmetry.space_group_name_H-M   'P 1'
#
loop_
_entity.id
_entity.type
_entity.pdbx_description
1 polymer ?
#
loop_
_entity_poly.entity_id
_entity_poly.type
_entity_poly.pdbx_seq_one_letter_code
_entity_poly.pdbx_strand_id
1 'polypeptide(L)'
;MRRIEKAAVLGAGTMGAQIAAHLANARIPTLLLDIVPKQEPDEKPDRNRIARAGLEGAVKAKPAAFFTPDQAALVSVGNLEDDLAKIKDCDLIVEAVVENLEIKRSLFERVEQHRRPGSIVASNTSGIPIQKLAEGRSEDFKQHFLGVHFFNPPRYLHLVEIIRTEWTRPEVSCFLFGFLDQRLGKGVVPAKDRPNFIANRIGTFGALYTIKTMLDDGYSIEEVDKITGPAVGRPKSATFRTFDLVGLDVFHHVIKNLYEALPEDEEREMFAVPEVLAKMVQSGLLGNKTKSGFYKKQPGADGKREIWTLDTATLDYRPSEKVKLPSLDMAKNIEDLPERLKALTWGKDRVGAFLWKTLTRTLAYAAKRIPEIADNVVEVDRAMRWGFGWELGPFEVWDALGVEKSVARMKEEGATVPANVEQMLASGATSFYKKDNGQQFYFDFANGKYVPLVDQPSVLILKSLKDQNGVIKKNAGASLIDIGDGVACLEFHSKMNAIGGDTLQMLKFALGEVEKNFAGLVVGNQGANFCVGANIMLMLMEAQEENWDELDMMARVFQNATMSLRYSPKPVVVAPFQLVFGGGCEMVLHADRVRAAAETYIGLVEVGVGIIPAGGGTKEMLLRAMDSIPKGVDDADPFPFLKRAFETIALAKVATSAEEARSLGFLSADDTISMNADRLIADAKKEVLALAASGYVQPQQRTDILALGNPALSTLKLGIHQMKRAGYISDHDAEIGTQLARILTGGDLNHATRVSEQYLLDLEREAFLSLVSRRKTQERIAHMLKTGKPLRN
;
A
#
# COMPACT_ATOMS: atom_id res chain seq x y z
N MET A 1 16.84 -5.11 26.61
CA MET A 1 15.87 -4.53 25.66
C MET A 1 14.93 -5.67 25.24
N ARG A 2 13.62 -5.52 25.39
CA ARG A 2 12.63 -6.55 25.03
C ARG A 2 12.65 -6.76 23.51
N ARG A 3 12.54 -8.01 23.05
CA ARG A 3 12.43 -8.36 21.62
C ARG A 3 11.33 -9.38 21.42
N ILE A 4 10.73 -9.39 20.23
CA ILE A 4 9.85 -10.47 19.78
C ILE A 4 10.66 -11.28 18.76
N GLU A 5 11.12 -12.44 19.19
CA GLU A 5 11.89 -13.37 18.38
C GLU A 5 11.03 -14.53 17.86
N LYS A 6 9.92 -14.84 18.58
CA LYS A 6 8.97 -15.86 18.21
C LYS A 6 7.55 -15.46 18.61
N ALA A 7 6.60 -15.72 17.75
CA ALA A 7 5.19 -15.44 18.01
C ALA A 7 4.32 -16.70 17.91
N ALA A 8 3.15 -16.65 18.53
CA ALA A 8 2.08 -17.61 18.31
C ALA A 8 0.80 -16.88 17.89
N VAL A 9 0.05 -17.47 16.98
CA VAL A 9 -1.29 -17.02 16.59
C VAL A 9 -2.27 -18.16 16.88
N LEU A 10 -3.28 -17.87 17.68
CA LEU A 10 -4.31 -18.82 18.09
C LEU A 10 -5.60 -18.54 17.33
N GLY A 11 -5.99 -19.48 16.49
CA GLY A 11 -7.03 -19.34 15.48
C GLY A 11 -6.41 -19.18 14.09
N ALA A 12 -6.69 -20.11 13.17
CA ALA A 12 -6.19 -20.12 11.79
C ALA A 12 -7.27 -19.75 10.77
N GLY A 13 -8.29 -19.02 11.20
CA GLY A 13 -9.25 -18.39 10.30
C GLY A 13 -8.61 -17.31 9.43
N THR A 14 -9.41 -16.60 8.66
CA THR A 14 -8.93 -15.57 7.72
C THR A 14 -7.97 -14.57 8.37
N MET A 15 -8.32 -14.03 9.53
CA MET A 15 -7.47 -13.04 10.21
C MET A 15 -6.21 -13.67 10.80
N GLY A 16 -6.34 -14.78 11.54
CA GLY A 16 -5.18 -15.39 12.20
C GLY A 16 -4.13 -15.90 11.21
N ALA A 17 -4.54 -16.55 10.14
CA ALA A 17 -3.61 -17.01 9.09
C ALA A 17 -2.88 -15.83 8.41
N GLN A 18 -3.57 -14.71 8.17
CA GLN A 18 -2.95 -13.52 7.58
C GLN A 18 -2.08 -12.74 8.56
N ILE A 19 -2.42 -12.70 9.85
CA ILE A 19 -1.55 -12.14 10.90
C ILE A 19 -0.28 -12.98 11.01
N ALA A 20 -0.38 -14.31 11.01
CA ALA A 20 0.78 -15.21 11.00
C ALA A 20 1.67 -14.98 9.77
N ALA A 21 1.07 -14.81 8.59
CA ALA A 21 1.80 -14.46 7.37
C ALA A 21 2.50 -13.10 7.50
N HIS A 22 1.85 -12.11 8.09
CA HIS A 22 2.44 -10.79 8.26
C HIS A 22 3.59 -10.76 9.27
N LEU A 23 3.51 -11.55 10.34
CA LEU A 23 4.62 -11.78 11.25
C LEU A 23 5.80 -12.48 10.55
N ALA A 24 5.53 -13.46 9.70
CA ALA A 24 6.54 -14.13 8.88
C ALA A 24 7.19 -13.16 7.86
N ASN A 25 6.42 -12.23 7.28
CA ASN A 25 6.94 -11.15 6.43
C ASN A 25 7.96 -10.28 7.19
N ALA A 26 7.77 -10.09 8.49
CA ALA A 26 8.73 -9.40 9.38
C ALA A 26 9.88 -10.31 9.87
N ARG A 27 10.03 -11.51 9.28
CA ARG A 27 11.04 -12.52 9.64
C ARG A 27 10.91 -13.06 11.06
N ILE A 28 9.68 -13.17 11.57
CA ILE A 28 9.39 -13.72 12.90
C ILE A 28 8.84 -15.13 12.75
N PRO A 29 9.55 -16.16 13.24
CA PRO A 29 9.02 -17.52 13.33
C PRO A 29 7.71 -17.53 14.12
N THR A 30 6.66 -18.10 13.52
CA THR A 30 5.31 -18.02 14.05
C THR A 30 4.67 -19.40 14.16
N LEU A 31 4.11 -19.70 15.32
CA LEU A 31 3.33 -20.91 15.57
C LEU A 31 1.85 -20.59 15.33
N LEU A 32 1.22 -21.24 14.36
CA LEU A 32 -0.21 -21.08 14.03
C LEU A 32 -0.99 -22.28 14.55
N LEU A 33 -1.85 -22.05 15.56
CA LEU A 33 -2.64 -23.11 16.21
C LEU A 33 -4.13 -22.88 15.97
N ASP A 34 -4.87 -24.00 15.80
CA ASP A 34 -6.33 -24.00 15.79
C ASP A 34 -6.88 -25.22 16.56
N ILE A 35 -8.18 -25.33 16.65
CA ILE A 35 -8.84 -26.49 17.26
C ILE A 35 -8.57 -27.76 16.44
N VAL A 36 -8.61 -28.90 17.10
CA VAL A 36 -8.64 -30.20 16.42
C VAL A 36 -9.96 -30.32 15.68
N PRO A 37 -9.96 -30.60 14.37
CA PRO A 37 -11.19 -30.76 13.60
C PRO A 37 -11.99 -31.96 14.09
N LYS A 38 -13.32 -31.87 14.00
CA LYS A 38 -14.17 -33.05 14.19
C LYS A 38 -13.80 -34.09 13.12
N GLN A 39 -13.56 -35.33 13.57
CA GLN A 39 -13.17 -36.41 12.68
C GLN A 39 -14.39 -36.86 11.86
N GLU A 40 -14.25 -36.89 10.54
CA GLU A 40 -15.23 -37.50 9.65
C GLU A 40 -14.91 -38.98 9.46
N PRO A 41 -15.90 -39.87 9.31
CA PRO A 41 -15.69 -41.33 9.35
C PRO A 41 -14.72 -41.89 8.31
N ASP A 42 -14.57 -41.23 7.15
CA ASP A 42 -13.79 -41.71 6.00
C ASP A 42 -12.47 -40.97 5.74
N GLU A 43 -12.09 -40.02 6.59
CA GLU A 43 -10.87 -39.21 6.40
C GLU A 43 -9.71 -39.72 7.28
N LYS A 44 -8.49 -39.67 6.71
CA LYS A 44 -7.28 -39.89 7.50
C LYS A 44 -7.19 -38.82 8.58
N PRO A 45 -6.89 -39.15 9.84
CA PRO A 45 -6.87 -38.25 10.94
C PRO A 45 -5.71 -37.24 10.80
N ASP A 46 -6.00 -36.04 10.28
CA ASP A 46 -5.10 -34.88 10.34
C ASP A 46 -5.59 -33.91 11.40
N ARG A 47 -5.03 -34.00 12.61
CA ARG A 47 -5.40 -33.17 13.76
C ARG A 47 -5.06 -31.69 13.53
N ASN A 48 -4.17 -31.34 12.58
CA ASN A 48 -3.75 -29.99 12.24
C ASN A 48 -4.41 -29.45 10.97
N ARG A 49 -5.42 -30.14 10.40
CA ARG A 49 -6.06 -29.82 9.13
C ARG A 49 -6.51 -28.36 9.07
N ILE A 50 -7.12 -27.82 10.13
CA ILE A 50 -7.63 -26.43 10.13
C ILE A 50 -6.48 -25.44 10.04
N ALA A 51 -5.44 -25.56 10.85
CA ALA A 51 -4.29 -24.67 10.83
C ALA A 51 -3.52 -24.77 9.49
N ARG A 52 -3.40 -25.99 8.93
CA ARG A 52 -2.79 -26.21 7.62
C ARG A 52 -3.58 -25.55 6.50
N ALA A 53 -4.89 -25.73 6.48
CA ALA A 53 -5.79 -25.12 5.49
C ALA A 53 -5.75 -23.56 5.59
N GLY A 54 -5.67 -23.00 6.81
CA GLY A 54 -5.49 -21.59 7.01
C GLY A 54 -4.19 -21.05 6.40
N LEU A 55 -3.06 -21.72 6.66
CA LEU A 55 -1.76 -21.37 6.08
C LEU A 55 -1.77 -21.50 4.54
N GLU A 56 -2.30 -22.59 4.00
CA GLU A 56 -2.44 -22.77 2.55
C GLU A 56 -3.33 -21.68 1.92
N GLY A 57 -4.41 -21.32 2.62
CA GLY A 57 -5.27 -20.22 2.21
C GLY A 57 -4.51 -18.89 2.14
N ALA A 58 -3.66 -18.58 3.13
CA ALA A 58 -2.83 -17.40 3.14
C ALA A 58 -1.78 -17.40 2.01
N VAL A 59 -1.17 -18.55 1.70
CA VAL A 59 -0.23 -18.69 0.57
C VAL A 59 -0.90 -18.44 -0.79
N LYS A 60 -2.15 -18.88 -0.95
CA LYS A 60 -2.94 -18.71 -2.18
C LYS A 60 -3.73 -17.41 -2.24
N ALA A 61 -3.68 -16.60 -1.19
CA ALA A 61 -4.50 -15.38 -1.07
C ALA A 61 -4.27 -14.38 -2.21
N LYS A 62 -5.33 -13.73 -2.61
CA LYS A 62 -5.31 -12.61 -3.56
C LYS A 62 -6.13 -11.45 -2.98
N PRO A 63 -5.47 -10.35 -2.64
CA PRO A 63 -4.04 -10.05 -2.77
C PRO A 63 -3.15 -10.94 -1.87
N ALA A 64 -1.87 -11.09 -2.22
CA ALA A 64 -0.93 -12.00 -1.55
C ALA A 64 -0.70 -11.63 -0.07
N ALA A 65 -0.82 -12.60 0.84
CA ALA A 65 -0.56 -12.35 2.27
C ALA A 65 0.95 -12.34 2.59
N PHE A 66 1.74 -13.14 1.89
CA PHE A 66 3.19 -13.18 2.02
C PHE A 66 3.88 -12.23 1.02
N PHE A 67 5.05 -11.70 1.38
CA PHE A 67 5.90 -10.94 0.44
C PHE A 67 6.50 -11.86 -0.62
N THR A 68 6.93 -13.05 -0.20
CA THR A 68 7.40 -14.13 -1.07
C THR A 68 6.87 -15.47 -0.54
N PRO A 69 6.58 -16.46 -1.42
CA PRO A 69 6.00 -17.73 -1.00
C PRO A 69 6.86 -18.54 -0.01
N ASP A 70 8.19 -18.41 -0.09
CA ASP A 70 9.14 -19.12 0.77
C ASP A 70 9.06 -18.67 2.25
N GLN A 71 8.56 -17.46 2.53
CA GLN A 71 8.35 -17.00 3.90
C GLN A 71 7.30 -17.82 4.66
N ALA A 72 6.44 -18.56 3.96
CA ALA A 72 5.52 -19.49 4.60
C ALA A 72 6.24 -20.58 5.42
N ALA A 73 7.50 -20.89 5.13
CA ALA A 73 8.34 -21.81 5.91
C ALA A 73 8.60 -21.30 7.35
N LEU A 74 8.43 -20.00 7.61
CA LEU A 74 8.54 -19.45 8.97
C LEU A 74 7.27 -19.70 9.81
N VAL A 75 6.19 -20.20 9.22
CA VAL A 75 4.94 -20.51 9.93
C VAL A 75 4.85 -22.02 10.16
N SER A 76 4.94 -22.43 11.41
CA SER A 76 4.69 -23.81 11.83
C SER A 76 3.24 -23.96 12.27
N VAL A 77 2.58 -25.03 11.81
CA VAL A 77 1.18 -25.33 12.14
C VAL A 77 1.06 -26.37 13.23
N GLY A 78 0.02 -26.26 14.05
CA GLY A 78 -0.29 -27.21 15.11
C GLY A 78 -1.74 -27.09 15.57
N ASN A 79 -2.07 -27.70 16.68
CA ASN A 79 -3.40 -27.59 17.28
C ASN A 79 -3.36 -27.24 18.77
N LEU A 80 -4.49 -26.74 19.27
CA LEU A 80 -4.62 -26.27 20.64
C LEU A 80 -4.55 -27.41 21.69
N GLU A 81 -4.73 -28.66 21.30
CA GLU A 81 -4.68 -29.79 22.25
C GLU A 81 -3.26 -30.34 22.42
N ASP A 82 -2.54 -30.55 21.32
CA ASP A 82 -1.23 -31.19 21.33
C ASP A 82 -0.08 -30.18 21.46
N ASP A 83 -0.28 -28.97 20.96
CA ASP A 83 0.82 -28.02 20.71
C ASP A 83 0.74 -26.73 21.54
N LEU A 84 -0.33 -26.51 22.32
CA LEU A 84 -0.50 -25.28 23.09
C LEU A 84 0.69 -25.02 24.02
N ALA A 85 1.25 -26.05 24.62
CA ALA A 85 2.40 -25.93 25.52
C ALA A 85 3.65 -25.31 24.84
N LYS A 86 3.73 -25.31 23.51
CA LYS A 86 4.83 -24.70 22.74
C LYS A 86 4.82 -23.16 22.80
N ILE A 87 3.71 -22.54 23.22
CA ILE A 87 3.64 -21.07 23.39
C ILE A 87 4.56 -20.54 24.49
N LYS A 88 5.07 -21.40 25.36
CA LYS A 88 6.08 -21.03 26.36
C LYS A 88 7.33 -20.40 25.77
N ASP A 89 7.63 -20.73 24.51
CA ASP A 89 8.79 -20.21 23.80
C ASP A 89 8.48 -18.91 23.00
N CYS A 90 7.23 -18.42 23.09
CA CYS A 90 6.79 -17.25 22.34
C CYS A 90 6.81 -15.99 23.21
N ASP A 91 7.24 -14.88 22.59
CA ASP A 91 7.29 -13.55 23.21
C ASP A 91 5.96 -12.80 23.04
N LEU A 92 5.25 -13.09 21.93
CA LEU A 92 3.96 -12.52 21.58
C LEU A 92 2.99 -13.65 21.22
N ILE A 93 1.81 -13.62 21.83
CA ILE A 93 0.72 -14.55 21.57
C ILE A 93 -0.48 -13.73 21.12
N VAL A 94 -0.94 -13.91 19.90
CA VAL A 94 -2.09 -13.19 19.32
C VAL A 94 -3.26 -14.16 19.19
N GLU A 95 -4.38 -13.84 19.82
CA GLU A 95 -5.63 -14.59 19.71
C GLU A 95 -6.48 -14.01 18.58
N ALA A 96 -6.97 -14.88 17.70
CA ALA A 96 -7.84 -14.56 16.56
C ALA A 96 -8.88 -15.68 16.30
N VAL A 97 -9.46 -16.22 17.38
CA VAL A 97 -10.54 -17.23 17.31
C VAL A 97 -11.91 -16.56 17.12
N VAL A 98 -12.96 -17.38 17.03
CA VAL A 98 -14.34 -16.89 16.86
C VAL A 98 -14.73 -15.84 17.91
N GLU A 99 -15.57 -14.89 17.51
CA GLU A 99 -15.98 -13.74 18.31
C GLU A 99 -17.04 -14.16 19.36
N ASN A 100 -16.59 -14.86 20.41
CA ASN A 100 -17.41 -15.33 21.52
C ASN A 100 -16.64 -15.19 22.83
N LEU A 101 -17.22 -14.48 23.80
CA LEU A 101 -16.59 -14.14 25.07
C LEU A 101 -16.14 -15.39 25.86
N GLU A 102 -17.00 -16.39 25.98
CA GLU A 102 -16.74 -17.57 26.80
C GLU A 102 -15.66 -18.47 26.17
N ILE A 103 -15.68 -18.60 24.84
CA ILE A 103 -14.65 -19.35 24.12
C ILE A 103 -13.28 -18.68 24.31
N LYS A 104 -13.22 -17.35 24.16
CA LYS A 104 -11.97 -16.61 24.35
C LYS A 104 -11.47 -16.66 25.80
N ARG A 105 -12.35 -16.54 26.79
CA ARG A 105 -11.99 -16.67 28.20
C ARG A 105 -11.42 -18.07 28.54
N SER A 106 -12.08 -19.12 28.09
CA SER A 106 -11.60 -20.50 28.24
C SER A 106 -10.23 -20.72 27.58
N LEU A 107 -10.03 -20.15 26.39
CA LEU A 107 -8.73 -20.20 25.71
C LEU A 107 -7.66 -19.45 26.51
N PHE A 108 -7.94 -18.26 27.02
CA PHE A 108 -6.97 -17.49 27.80
C PHE A 108 -6.62 -18.14 29.13
N GLU A 109 -7.52 -18.90 29.74
CA GLU A 109 -7.22 -19.72 30.91
C GLU A 109 -6.15 -20.76 30.58
N ARG A 110 -6.30 -21.46 29.49
CA ARG A 110 -5.32 -22.45 28.99
C ARG A 110 -3.99 -21.77 28.57
N VAL A 111 -4.05 -20.61 27.90
CA VAL A 111 -2.87 -19.81 27.53
C VAL A 111 -2.08 -19.41 28.77
N GLU A 112 -2.75 -18.97 29.83
CA GLU A 112 -2.11 -18.56 31.06
C GLU A 112 -1.30 -19.69 31.72
N GLN A 113 -1.80 -20.92 31.66
CA GLN A 113 -1.14 -22.11 32.21
C GLN A 113 0.14 -22.48 31.47
N HIS A 114 0.25 -22.14 30.20
CA HIS A 114 1.35 -22.57 29.31
C HIS A 114 2.30 -21.45 28.89
N ARG A 115 1.87 -20.18 28.92
CA ARG A 115 2.71 -19.06 28.50
C ARG A 115 3.87 -18.82 29.46
N ARG A 116 4.95 -18.27 28.96
CA ARG A 116 6.05 -17.77 29.80
C ARG A 116 5.59 -16.50 30.54
N PRO A 117 5.86 -16.36 31.86
CA PRO A 117 5.64 -15.11 32.59
C PRO A 117 6.27 -13.93 31.85
N GLY A 118 5.55 -12.81 31.75
CA GLY A 118 6.00 -11.62 31.05
C GLY A 118 5.88 -11.67 29.52
N SER A 119 5.46 -12.78 28.89
CA SER A 119 5.12 -12.77 27.45
C SER A 119 3.88 -11.91 27.22
N ILE A 120 3.81 -11.24 26.06
CA ILE A 120 2.66 -10.40 25.69
C ILE A 120 1.57 -11.28 25.12
N VAL A 121 0.35 -11.11 25.62
CA VAL A 121 -0.85 -11.72 25.06
C VAL A 121 -1.75 -10.63 24.48
N ALA A 122 -2.18 -10.81 23.26
CA ALA A 122 -3.01 -9.86 22.54
C ALA A 122 -4.27 -10.53 21.99
N SER A 123 -5.40 -9.85 22.04
CA SER A 123 -6.62 -10.29 21.35
C SER A 123 -6.86 -9.44 20.11
N ASN A 124 -7.18 -10.09 18.98
CA ASN A 124 -7.59 -9.42 17.75
C ASN A 124 -9.12 -9.29 17.65
N THR A 125 -9.85 -9.36 18.78
CA THR A 125 -11.30 -9.13 18.81
C THR A 125 -11.66 -7.78 18.19
N SER A 126 -12.80 -7.70 17.51
CA SER A 126 -13.28 -6.46 16.90
C SER A 126 -14.34 -5.74 17.74
N GLY A 127 -14.98 -6.41 18.69
CA GLY A 127 -16.14 -5.87 19.38
C GLY A 127 -16.26 -6.21 20.86
N ILE A 128 -15.60 -7.26 21.33
CA ILE A 128 -15.65 -7.66 22.74
C ILE A 128 -14.73 -6.75 23.55
N PRO A 129 -15.20 -6.12 24.65
CA PRO A 129 -14.34 -5.32 25.50
C PRO A 129 -13.15 -6.12 26.03
N ILE A 130 -11.95 -5.59 25.86
CA ILE A 130 -10.68 -6.26 26.17
C ILE A 130 -10.57 -6.58 27.66
N GLN A 131 -11.03 -5.66 28.50
CA GLN A 131 -11.02 -5.84 29.95
C GLN A 131 -11.81 -7.08 30.38
N LYS A 132 -12.98 -7.34 29.74
CA LYS A 132 -13.80 -8.54 30.03
C LYS A 132 -13.08 -9.85 29.72
N LEU A 133 -12.18 -9.84 28.74
CA LEU A 133 -11.39 -11.03 28.37
C LEU A 133 -10.32 -11.37 29.43
N ALA A 134 -9.80 -10.36 30.13
CA ALA A 134 -8.77 -10.52 31.15
C ALA A 134 -9.33 -10.73 32.57
N GLU A 135 -10.63 -10.62 32.79
CA GLU A 135 -11.25 -10.88 34.09
C GLU A 135 -10.96 -12.30 34.58
N GLY A 136 -10.66 -12.43 35.91
CA GLY A 136 -10.34 -13.72 36.49
C GLY A 136 -8.94 -14.26 36.22
N ARG A 137 -8.11 -13.56 35.41
CA ARG A 137 -6.72 -13.93 35.13
C ARG A 137 -5.78 -13.40 36.23
N SER A 138 -4.55 -13.96 36.26
CA SER A 138 -3.53 -13.52 37.21
C SER A 138 -3.07 -12.09 36.93
N GLU A 139 -2.44 -11.48 37.92
CA GLU A 139 -1.91 -10.13 37.80
C GLU A 139 -0.86 -10.02 36.67
N ASP A 140 0.04 -11.00 36.53
CA ASP A 140 1.02 -11.01 35.45
C ASP A 140 0.37 -11.11 34.08
N PHE A 141 -0.71 -11.91 33.95
CA PHE A 141 -1.46 -11.96 32.67
C PHE A 141 -2.08 -10.62 32.35
N LYS A 142 -2.83 -10.02 33.26
CA LYS A 142 -3.50 -8.73 33.09
C LYS A 142 -2.54 -7.61 32.70
N GLN A 143 -1.38 -7.56 33.36
CA GLN A 143 -0.35 -6.55 33.10
C GLN A 143 0.30 -6.67 31.72
N HIS A 144 0.26 -7.85 31.10
CA HIS A 144 0.84 -8.14 29.78
C HIS A 144 -0.22 -8.41 28.71
N PHE A 145 -1.49 -8.10 28.99
CA PHE A 145 -2.64 -8.31 28.09
C PHE A 145 -3.20 -7.01 27.55
N LEU A 146 -3.56 -7.00 26.24
CA LEU A 146 -4.16 -5.87 25.55
C LEU A 146 -4.88 -6.30 24.27
N GLY A 147 -5.69 -5.43 23.71
CA GLY A 147 -6.24 -5.58 22.36
C GLY A 147 -5.23 -5.11 21.30
N VAL A 148 -5.12 -5.87 20.21
CA VAL A 148 -4.36 -5.49 19.00
C VAL A 148 -5.22 -5.82 17.80
N HIS A 149 -6.00 -4.86 17.38
CA HIS A 149 -7.00 -5.02 16.34
C HIS A 149 -6.43 -4.70 14.97
N PHE A 150 -6.15 -5.75 14.19
CA PHE A 150 -5.74 -5.65 12.80
C PHE A 150 -6.94 -5.54 11.88
N PHE A 151 -6.75 -4.85 10.76
CA PHE A 151 -7.73 -4.75 9.69
C PHE A 151 -7.38 -5.69 8.53
N ASN A 152 -8.41 -6.21 7.88
CA ASN A 152 -8.27 -7.19 6.79
C ASN A 152 -8.10 -6.51 5.42
N PRO A 153 -7.07 -6.80 4.64
CA PRO A 153 -5.96 -7.73 4.91
C PRO A 153 -4.82 -7.09 5.74
N PRO A 154 -4.28 -7.76 6.76
CA PRO A 154 -3.24 -7.20 7.63
C PRO A 154 -1.99 -6.68 6.91
N ARG A 155 -1.58 -7.27 5.79
CA ARG A 155 -0.46 -6.79 4.99
C ARG A 155 -0.71 -5.40 4.41
N TYR A 156 -1.91 -5.14 3.90
CA TYR A 156 -2.21 -3.95 3.09
C TYR A 156 -2.86 -2.81 3.88
N LEU A 157 -3.75 -3.14 4.83
CA LEU A 157 -4.35 -2.09 5.65
C LEU A 157 -3.38 -1.64 6.73
N HIS A 158 -3.13 -0.33 6.73
CA HIS A 158 -2.10 0.28 7.56
C HIS A 158 -2.48 0.31 9.04
N LEU A 159 -3.79 0.44 9.37
CA LEU A 159 -4.27 0.58 10.74
C LEU A 159 -4.05 -0.66 11.60
N VAL A 160 -3.57 -0.42 12.81
CA VAL A 160 -3.73 -1.30 13.97
C VAL A 160 -4.18 -0.45 15.15
N GLU A 161 -5.31 -0.81 15.74
CA GLU A 161 -5.75 -0.20 17.00
C GLU A 161 -5.14 -0.95 18.17
N ILE A 162 -4.55 -0.24 19.13
CA ILE A 162 -4.08 -0.77 20.41
C ILE A 162 -5.07 -0.36 21.48
N ILE A 163 -5.61 -1.36 22.21
CA ILE A 163 -6.61 -1.17 23.26
C ILE A 163 -6.03 -1.66 24.58
N ARG A 164 -5.73 -0.74 25.48
CA ARG A 164 -5.27 -1.06 26.83
C ARG A 164 -6.43 -1.32 27.77
N THR A 165 -6.24 -2.23 28.70
CA THR A 165 -7.08 -2.33 29.89
C THR A 165 -6.51 -1.41 30.99
N GLU A 166 -7.25 -1.23 32.09
CA GLU A 166 -6.75 -0.52 33.28
C GLU A 166 -5.53 -1.21 33.93
N TRP A 167 -5.35 -2.51 33.68
CA TRP A 167 -4.25 -3.32 34.23
C TRP A 167 -3.02 -3.37 33.32
N THR A 168 -3.17 -3.06 32.02
CA THR A 168 -2.06 -3.14 31.04
C THR A 168 -0.93 -2.20 31.42
N ARG A 169 0.28 -2.71 31.62
CA ARG A 169 1.46 -1.88 31.89
C ARG A 169 1.76 -0.93 30.73
N PRO A 170 2.00 0.35 30.99
CA PRO A 170 2.35 1.33 29.93
C PRO A 170 3.55 0.89 29.09
N GLU A 171 4.57 0.27 29.72
CA GLU A 171 5.79 -0.16 29.03
C GLU A 171 5.50 -1.28 28.02
N VAL A 172 4.49 -2.13 28.28
CA VAL A 172 4.07 -3.20 27.36
C VAL A 172 3.41 -2.59 26.13
N SER A 173 2.49 -1.64 26.31
CA SER A 173 1.82 -0.97 25.21
C SER A 173 2.77 -0.10 24.40
N CYS A 174 3.69 0.65 25.03
CA CYS A 174 4.71 1.44 24.34
C CYS A 174 5.67 0.57 23.53
N PHE A 175 6.12 -0.56 24.09
CA PHE A 175 6.96 -1.50 23.38
C PHE A 175 6.25 -2.07 22.14
N LEU A 176 5.00 -2.49 22.33
CA LEU A 176 4.23 -3.10 21.24
C LEU A 176 3.87 -2.06 20.17
N PHE A 177 3.61 -0.80 20.57
CA PHE A 177 3.45 0.31 19.64
C PHE A 177 4.67 0.42 18.70
N GLY A 178 5.87 0.50 19.26
CA GLY A 178 7.11 0.58 18.47
C GLY A 178 7.36 -0.67 17.61
N PHE A 179 7.01 -1.86 18.11
CA PHE A 179 7.12 -3.10 17.34
C PHE A 179 6.17 -3.12 16.13
N LEU A 180 4.91 -2.76 16.33
CA LEU A 180 3.89 -2.71 15.26
C LEU A 180 4.27 -1.65 14.21
N ASP A 181 4.71 -0.46 14.63
CA ASP A 181 5.16 0.60 13.74
C ASP A 181 6.38 0.18 12.92
N GLN A 182 7.47 -0.21 13.59
CA GLN A 182 8.76 -0.38 12.95
C GLN A 182 8.95 -1.74 12.27
N ARG A 183 8.45 -2.82 12.92
CA ARG A 183 8.67 -4.19 12.44
C ARG A 183 7.53 -4.73 11.60
N LEU A 184 6.29 -4.30 11.87
CA LEU A 184 5.13 -4.71 11.09
C LEU A 184 4.63 -3.62 10.12
N GLY A 185 5.21 -2.43 10.16
CA GLY A 185 4.86 -1.37 9.22
C GLY A 185 3.46 -0.80 9.40
N LYS A 186 2.97 -0.74 10.64
CA LYS A 186 1.60 -0.32 10.94
C LYS A 186 1.51 1.12 11.40
N GLY A 187 0.44 1.79 10.99
CA GLY A 187 -0.06 2.98 11.63
C GLY A 187 -0.82 2.60 12.89
N VAL A 188 -0.23 2.87 14.04
CA VAL A 188 -0.77 2.43 15.33
C VAL A 188 -1.57 3.55 15.96
N VAL A 189 -2.82 3.25 16.32
CA VAL A 189 -3.74 4.19 16.96
C VAL A 189 -4.14 3.66 18.33
N PRO A 190 -3.93 4.41 19.42
CA PRO A 190 -4.49 4.07 20.72
C PRO A 190 -6.01 4.26 20.69
N ALA A 191 -6.75 3.20 20.99
CA ALA A 191 -8.20 3.23 21.11
C ALA A 191 -8.62 2.90 22.54
N LYS A 192 -9.77 3.41 22.96
CA LYS A 192 -10.35 3.06 24.24
C LYS A 192 -11.09 1.73 24.17
N ASP A 193 -11.15 1.04 25.30
CA ASP A 193 -11.86 -0.24 25.40
C ASP A 193 -13.38 -0.03 25.37
N ARG A 194 -13.88 0.21 24.16
CA ARG A 194 -15.31 0.42 23.85
C ARG A 194 -15.72 -0.47 22.68
N PRO A 195 -16.98 -0.87 22.60
CA PRO A 195 -17.45 -1.73 21.51
C PRO A 195 -17.06 -1.21 20.12
N ASN A 196 -16.39 -2.06 19.33
CA ASN A 196 -15.92 -1.78 17.97
C ASN A 196 -14.90 -0.62 17.84
N PHE A 197 -14.30 -0.19 18.93
CA PHE A 197 -13.21 0.77 19.04
C PHE A 197 -13.46 2.08 18.26
N ILE A 198 -12.55 2.50 17.38
CA ILE A 198 -12.69 3.76 16.62
C ILE A 198 -13.22 3.50 15.21
N ALA A 199 -12.42 2.79 14.40
CA ALA A 199 -12.67 2.74 12.96
C ALA A 199 -13.95 1.97 12.62
N ASN A 200 -14.19 0.82 13.22
CA ASN A 200 -15.42 0.05 13.01
C ASN A 200 -16.66 0.78 13.53
N ARG A 201 -16.56 1.49 14.66
CA ARG A 201 -17.67 2.25 15.22
C ARG A 201 -18.15 3.34 14.27
N ILE A 202 -17.23 4.21 13.83
CA ILE A 202 -17.53 5.35 12.94
C ILE A 202 -17.83 4.88 11.53
N GLY A 203 -17.04 3.93 11.01
CA GLY A 203 -17.20 3.40 9.66
C GLY A 203 -18.55 2.70 9.47
N THR A 204 -18.99 1.90 10.44
CA THR A 204 -20.30 1.23 10.39
C THR A 204 -21.45 2.24 10.46
N PHE A 205 -21.34 3.25 11.34
CA PHE A 205 -22.34 4.32 11.40
C PHE A 205 -22.50 5.04 10.06
N GLY A 206 -21.38 5.52 9.48
CA GLY A 206 -21.40 6.21 8.19
C GLY A 206 -21.92 5.36 7.04
N ALA A 207 -21.57 4.06 7.05
CA ALA A 207 -22.05 3.09 6.07
C ALA A 207 -23.55 2.86 6.16
N LEU A 208 -24.08 2.67 7.36
CA LEU A 208 -25.53 2.48 7.59
C LEU A 208 -26.32 3.73 7.24
N TYR A 209 -25.81 4.91 7.60
CA TYR A 209 -26.46 6.17 7.24
C TYR A 209 -26.45 6.40 5.72
N THR A 210 -25.41 5.94 5.03
CA THR A 210 -25.33 5.94 3.56
C THR A 210 -26.41 5.04 2.94
N ILE A 211 -26.57 3.79 3.46
CA ILE A 211 -27.64 2.88 3.03
C ILE A 211 -29.03 3.49 3.29
N LYS A 212 -29.23 4.01 4.49
CA LYS A 212 -30.50 4.67 4.84
C LYS A 212 -30.82 5.82 3.89
N THR A 213 -29.87 6.73 3.66
CA THR A 213 -30.05 7.86 2.74
C THR A 213 -30.34 7.39 1.31
N MET A 214 -29.66 6.33 0.85
CA MET A 214 -29.94 5.73 -0.45
C MET A 214 -31.41 5.28 -0.57
N LEU A 215 -31.89 4.55 0.44
CA LEU A 215 -33.24 4.00 0.44
C LEU A 215 -34.32 5.10 0.59
N ASP A 216 -34.13 6.03 1.52
CA ASP A 216 -35.07 7.09 1.82
C ASP A 216 -35.23 8.08 0.65
N ASP A 217 -34.15 8.44 -0.01
CA ASP A 217 -34.10 9.49 -1.03
C ASP A 217 -34.04 8.90 -2.46
N GLY A 218 -34.15 7.57 -2.60
CA GLY A 218 -34.27 6.88 -3.89
C GLY A 218 -33.02 6.99 -4.77
N TYR A 219 -31.79 6.85 -4.21
CA TYR A 219 -30.58 6.73 -4.99
C TYR A 219 -30.35 5.27 -5.41
N SER A 220 -29.78 5.08 -6.59
CA SER A 220 -29.35 3.76 -7.01
C SER A 220 -27.99 3.38 -6.39
N ILE A 221 -27.69 2.09 -6.33
CA ILE A 221 -26.40 1.55 -5.87
C ILE A 221 -25.27 2.18 -6.68
N GLU A 222 -25.43 2.28 -8.01
CA GLU A 222 -24.43 2.86 -8.90
C GLU A 222 -24.22 4.37 -8.67
N GLU A 223 -25.30 5.13 -8.36
CA GLU A 223 -25.17 6.54 -7.98
C GLU A 223 -24.33 6.68 -6.71
N VAL A 224 -24.68 5.91 -5.67
CA VAL A 224 -23.99 5.96 -4.38
C VAL A 224 -22.51 5.59 -4.54
N ASP A 225 -22.17 4.49 -5.22
CA ASP A 225 -20.78 4.11 -5.41
C ASP A 225 -20.02 5.13 -6.26
N LYS A 226 -20.66 5.78 -7.22
CA LYS A 226 -20.01 6.85 -7.99
C LYS A 226 -19.74 8.09 -7.14
N ILE A 227 -20.65 8.45 -6.22
CA ILE A 227 -20.52 9.60 -5.33
C ILE A 227 -19.51 9.33 -4.21
N THR A 228 -19.56 8.14 -3.59
CA THR A 228 -18.78 7.81 -2.38
C THR A 228 -17.40 7.20 -2.64
N GLY A 229 -16.91 7.25 -3.88
CA GLY A 229 -15.61 6.73 -4.29
C GLY A 229 -14.51 7.81 -4.36
N PRO A 230 -13.62 7.74 -5.38
CA PRO A 230 -12.45 8.62 -5.51
C PRO A 230 -12.78 10.12 -5.58
N ALA A 231 -13.99 10.49 -6.00
CA ALA A 231 -14.40 11.89 -6.06
C ALA A 231 -14.33 12.57 -4.68
N VAL A 232 -14.54 11.81 -3.61
CA VAL A 232 -14.52 12.29 -2.22
C VAL A 232 -13.34 11.71 -1.43
N GLY A 233 -12.26 11.29 -2.10
CA GLY A 233 -11.06 10.77 -1.45
C GLY A 233 -11.25 9.41 -0.78
N ARG A 234 -12.11 8.55 -1.30
CA ARG A 234 -12.31 7.19 -0.81
C ARG A 234 -11.88 6.16 -1.85
N PRO A 235 -11.63 4.89 -1.47
CA PRO A 235 -11.21 3.84 -2.39
C PRO A 235 -12.14 3.67 -3.60
N LYS A 236 -11.60 3.17 -4.71
CA LYS A 236 -12.38 2.88 -5.93
C LYS A 236 -13.52 1.89 -5.72
N SER A 237 -13.45 1.08 -4.69
CA SER A 237 -14.53 0.17 -4.29
C SER A 237 -15.74 0.90 -3.70
N ALA A 238 -15.62 2.17 -3.34
CA ALA A 238 -16.68 3.01 -2.79
C ALA A 238 -17.42 2.33 -1.61
N THR A 239 -18.75 2.36 -1.59
CA THR A 239 -19.55 1.81 -0.48
C THR A 239 -19.97 0.36 -0.73
N PHE A 240 -20.77 0.09 -1.74
CA PHE A 240 -21.41 -1.22 -1.95
C PHE A 240 -20.43 -2.26 -2.46
N ARG A 241 -19.51 -1.85 -3.33
CA ARG A 241 -18.44 -2.74 -3.77
C ARG A 241 -17.51 -3.14 -2.62
N THR A 242 -17.29 -2.25 -1.63
CA THR A 242 -16.54 -2.57 -0.41
C THR A 242 -17.28 -3.60 0.43
N PHE A 243 -18.60 -3.49 0.59
CA PHE A 243 -19.38 -4.52 1.30
C PHE A 243 -19.28 -5.89 0.64
N ASP A 244 -19.30 -5.96 -0.69
CA ASP A 244 -19.11 -7.21 -1.43
C ASP A 244 -17.70 -7.81 -1.22
N LEU A 245 -16.68 -6.96 -0.99
CA LEU A 245 -15.31 -7.38 -0.70
C LEU A 245 -15.16 -7.91 0.73
N VAL A 246 -15.74 -7.22 1.70
CA VAL A 246 -15.70 -7.59 3.13
C VAL A 246 -16.53 -8.85 3.40
N GLY A 247 -17.67 -8.95 2.76
CA GLY A 247 -18.68 -9.98 2.98
C GLY A 247 -19.85 -9.46 3.81
N LEU A 248 -21.07 -9.62 3.27
CA LEU A 248 -22.27 -9.08 3.87
C LEU A 248 -22.66 -9.73 5.19
N ASP A 249 -22.31 -10.99 5.39
CA ASP A 249 -22.49 -11.69 6.67
C ASP A 249 -21.57 -11.14 7.75
N VAL A 250 -20.33 -10.79 7.41
CA VAL A 250 -19.40 -10.14 8.34
C VAL A 250 -19.93 -8.77 8.73
N PHE A 251 -20.36 -7.97 7.75
CA PHE A 251 -20.93 -6.66 8.00
C PHE A 251 -22.23 -6.75 8.83
N HIS A 252 -23.12 -7.67 8.51
CA HIS A 252 -24.32 -7.97 9.28
C HIS A 252 -24.01 -8.30 10.75
N HIS A 253 -22.99 -9.14 10.98
CA HIS A 253 -22.58 -9.52 12.33
C HIS A 253 -22.04 -8.32 13.13
N VAL A 254 -21.23 -7.48 12.49
CA VAL A 254 -20.70 -6.25 13.12
C VAL A 254 -21.84 -5.30 13.51
N ILE A 255 -22.82 -5.11 12.65
CA ILE A 255 -23.99 -4.26 12.93
C ILE A 255 -24.77 -4.80 14.12
N LYS A 256 -25.06 -6.10 14.11
CA LYS A 256 -25.80 -6.75 15.19
C LYS A 256 -25.08 -6.62 16.52
N ASN A 257 -23.77 -6.87 16.55
CA ASN A 257 -22.96 -6.70 17.75
C ASN A 257 -22.97 -5.27 18.26
N LEU A 258 -22.89 -4.26 17.37
CA LEU A 258 -22.98 -2.86 17.76
C LEU A 258 -24.35 -2.53 18.36
N TYR A 259 -25.43 -2.96 17.76
CA TYR A 259 -26.79 -2.73 18.26
C TYR A 259 -26.98 -3.31 19.67
N GLU A 260 -26.47 -4.52 19.92
CA GLU A 260 -26.54 -5.20 21.21
C GLU A 260 -25.61 -4.59 22.26
N ALA A 261 -24.40 -4.19 21.86
CA ALA A 261 -23.36 -3.69 22.76
C ALA A 261 -23.51 -2.21 23.15
N LEU A 262 -24.39 -1.46 22.50
CA LEU A 262 -24.55 -0.01 22.64
C LEU A 262 -25.95 0.40 23.10
N PRO A 263 -26.48 -0.11 24.23
CA PRO A 263 -27.84 0.21 24.66
C PRO A 263 -28.04 1.70 24.99
N GLU A 264 -26.97 2.38 25.41
CA GLU A 264 -27.02 3.80 25.84
C GLU A 264 -26.57 4.79 24.74
N ASP A 265 -26.24 4.31 23.52
CA ASP A 265 -25.89 5.21 22.42
C ASP A 265 -27.13 5.92 21.92
N GLU A 266 -27.10 7.24 21.87
CA GLU A 266 -28.22 8.06 21.40
C GLU A 266 -28.59 7.82 19.92
N GLU A 267 -27.68 7.22 19.17
CA GLU A 267 -27.86 6.84 17.76
C GLU A 267 -28.02 5.32 17.58
N ARG A 268 -28.29 4.58 18.65
CA ARG A 268 -28.38 3.11 18.66
C ARG A 268 -29.24 2.56 17.53
N GLU A 269 -30.39 3.19 17.27
CA GLU A 269 -31.31 2.74 16.23
C GLU A 269 -30.72 2.80 14.82
N MET A 270 -29.64 3.58 14.60
CA MET A 270 -28.90 3.57 13.36
C MET A 270 -28.18 2.25 13.12
N PHE A 271 -27.86 1.52 14.19
CA PHE A 271 -27.25 0.18 14.12
C PHE A 271 -28.27 -0.96 13.99
N ALA A 272 -29.55 -0.66 13.80
CA ALA A 272 -30.52 -1.68 13.43
C ALA A 272 -30.18 -2.24 12.03
N VAL A 273 -30.20 -3.57 11.89
CA VAL A 273 -29.86 -4.21 10.62
C VAL A 273 -30.88 -3.81 9.54
N PRO A 274 -30.47 -3.17 8.44
CA PRO A 274 -31.38 -2.86 7.34
C PRO A 274 -32.05 -4.12 6.78
N GLU A 275 -33.36 -4.05 6.53
CA GLU A 275 -34.16 -5.20 6.05
C GLU A 275 -33.56 -5.82 4.77
N VAL A 276 -33.14 -4.97 3.83
CA VAL A 276 -32.50 -5.42 2.58
C VAL A 276 -31.26 -6.26 2.86
N LEU A 277 -30.41 -5.83 3.81
CA LEU A 277 -29.19 -6.57 4.18
C LEU A 277 -29.54 -7.91 4.84
N ALA A 278 -30.52 -7.93 5.73
CA ALA A 278 -30.98 -9.16 6.39
C ALA A 278 -31.48 -10.18 5.36
N LYS A 279 -32.32 -9.74 4.40
CA LYS A 279 -32.82 -10.57 3.30
C LYS A 279 -31.69 -11.09 2.39
N MET A 280 -30.69 -10.24 2.05
CA MET A 280 -29.54 -10.66 1.25
C MET A 280 -28.74 -11.77 1.94
N VAL A 281 -28.47 -11.61 3.23
CA VAL A 281 -27.73 -12.62 4.01
C VAL A 281 -28.51 -13.93 4.09
N GLN A 282 -29.81 -13.88 4.36
CA GLN A 282 -30.69 -15.06 4.37
C GLN A 282 -30.74 -15.78 3.01
N SER A 283 -30.67 -15.02 1.92
CA SER A 283 -30.67 -15.57 0.54
C SER A 283 -29.29 -16.02 0.07
N GLY A 284 -28.25 -15.97 0.92
CA GLY A 284 -26.88 -16.35 0.56
C GLY A 284 -26.15 -15.39 -0.39
N LEU A 285 -26.65 -14.16 -0.53
CA LEU A 285 -26.03 -13.11 -1.34
C LEU A 285 -24.95 -12.41 -0.50
N LEU A 286 -23.80 -13.06 -0.31
CA LEU A 286 -22.78 -12.66 0.67
C LEU A 286 -21.61 -11.89 0.06
N GLY A 287 -21.71 -11.43 -1.18
CA GLY A 287 -20.67 -10.70 -1.88
C GLY A 287 -19.71 -11.61 -2.67
N ASN A 288 -18.44 -11.21 -2.75
CA ASN A 288 -17.45 -11.89 -3.59
C ASN A 288 -17.27 -13.38 -3.28
N LYS A 289 -17.40 -13.80 -2.03
CA LYS A 289 -17.23 -15.20 -1.60
C LYS A 289 -18.30 -16.13 -2.16
N THR A 290 -19.51 -15.61 -2.38
CA THR A 290 -20.60 -16.33 -3.06
C THR A 290 -20.79 -15.89 -4.51
N LYS A 291 -19.90 -15.03 -5.02
CA LYS A 291 -19.95 -14.41 -6.36
C LYS A 291 -21.21 -13.56 -6.61
N SER A 292 -21.98 -13.27 -5.61
CA SER A 292 -23.24 -12.51 -5.64
C SER A 292 -23.40 -11.69 -4.36
N GLY A 293 -23.58 -10.40 -4.49
CA GLY A 293 -23.80 -9.43 -3.42
C GLY A 293 -24.60 -8.25 -3.96
N PHE A 294 -24.20 -7.02 -3.69
CA PHE A 294 -24.78 -5.84 -4.38
C PHE A 294 -24.45 -5.86 -5.88
N TYR A 295 -23.34 -6.48 -6.24
CA TYR A 295 -22.94 -6.71 -7.63
C TYR A 295 -22.73 -8.20 -7.91
N LYS A 296 -23.04 -8.57 -9.16
CA LYS A 296 -22.82 -9.91 -9.68
C LYS A 296 -22.16 -9.85 -11.06
N LYS A 297 -21.19 -10.70 -11.33
CA LYS A 297 -20.61 -10.85 -12.68
C LYS A 297 -21.36 -11.94 -13.43
N GLN A 298 -21.89 -11.60 -14.59
CA GLN A 298 -22.56 -12.54 -15.50
C GLN A 298 -21.91 -12.52 -16.88
N PRO A 299 -22.00 -13.62 -17.67
CA PRO A 299 -21.69 -13.59 -19.09
C PRO A 299 -22.72 -12.71 -19.81
N GLY A 300 -22.27 -11.72 -20.59
CA GLY A 300 -23.10 -10.94 -21.47
C GLY A 300 -23.45 -11.71 -22.77
N ALA A 301 -24.36 -11.14 -23.57
CA ALA A 301 -24.79 -11.73 -24.84
C ALA A 301 -23.65 -11.89 -25.85
N ASP A 302 -22.58 -11.09 -25.75
CA ASP A 302 -21.37 -11.14 -26.58
C ASP A 302 -20.26 -12.05 -25.99
N GLY A 303 -20.56 -12.81 -24.93
CA GLY A 303 -19.63 -13.67 -24.21
C GLY A 303 -18.63 -12.90 -23.31
N LYS A 304 -18.69 -11.56 -23.27
CA LYS A 304 -17.90 -10.78 -22.34
C LYS A 304 -18.56 -10.75 -20.98
N ARG A 305 -17.74 -10.58 -19.92
CA ARG A 305 -18.26 -10.46 -18.57
C ARG A 305 -18.91 -9.10 -18.36
N GLU A 306 -20.18 -9.09 -17.99
CA GLU A 306 -20.93 -7.91 -17.57
C GLU A 306 -21.07 -7.86 -16.05
N ILE A 307 -21.20 -6.65 -15.53
CA ILE A 307 -21.53 -6.41 -14.12
C ILE A 307 -23.02 -6.11 -14.05
N TRP A 308 -23.68 -6.82 -13.16
CA TRP A 308 -25.10 -6.64 -12.86
C TRP A 308 -25.23 -6.14 -11.44
N THR A 309 -26.20 -5.26 -11.22
CA THR A 309 -26.50 -4.61 -9.93
C THR A 309 -27.79 -5.16 -9.36
N LEU A 310 -27.81 -5.36 -8.05
CA LEU A 310 -29.00 -5.79 -7.30
C LEU A 310 -30.07 -4.70 -7.31
N ASP A 311 -31.30 -5.05 -7.57
CA ASP A 311 -32.45 -4.23 -7.23
C ASP A 311 -32.82 -4.48 -5.76
N THR A 312 -32.76 -3.45 -4.93
CA THR A 312 -32.95 -3.57 -3.48
C THR A 312 -34.38 -3.85 -3.05
N ALA A 313 -35.35 -3.64 -3.94
CA ALA A 313 -36.77 -3.92 -3.67
C ALA A 313 -37.15 -5.37 -3.97
N THR A 314 -36.65 -5.89 -5.09
CA THR A 314 -37.00 -7.25 -5.57
C THR A 314 -35.98 -8.32 -5.23
N LEU A 315 -34.76 -7.93 -4.96
CA LEU A 315 -33.54 -8.77 -4.85
C LEU A 315 -33.15 -9.46 -6.17
N ASP A 316 -33.65 -8.99 -7.28
CA ASP A 316 -33.26 -9.46 -8.60
C ASP A 316 -32.05 -8.65 -9.12
N TYR A 317 -31.37 -9.21 -10.12
CA TYR A 317 -30.24 -8.54 -10.74
C TYR A 317 -30.61 -7.96 -12.10
N ARG A 318 -30.22 -6.72 -12.33
CA ARG A 318 -30.31 -6.02 -13.61
C ARG A 318 -28.93 -5.61 -14.13
N PRO A 319 -28.75 -5.39 -15.44
CA PRO A 319 -27.53 -4.82 -15.97
C PRO A 319 -27.19 -3.47 -15.27
N SER A 320 -25.91 -3.30 -14.90
CA SER A 320 -25.48 -2.05 -14.24
C SER A 320 -25.62 -0.86 -15.17
N GLU A 321 -26.17 0.22 -14.67
CA GLU A 321 -26.40 1.45 -15.42
C GLU A 321 -25.18 2.37 -15.36
N LYS A 322 -24.90 3.05 -16.48
CA LYS A 322 -23.90 4.12 -16.51
C LYS A 322 -24.54 5.42 -16.04
N VAL A 323 -24.41 5.71 -14.77
CA VAL A 323 -24.94 6.94 -14.20
C VAL A 323 -24.14 8.15 -14.68
N LYS A 324 -24.87 9.21 -15.08
CA LYS A 324 -24.28 10.53 -15.42
C LYS A 324 -24.58 11.51 -14.29
N LEU A 325 -23.54 12.02 -13.64
CA LEU A 325 -23.59 13.01 -12.57
C LEU A 325 -22.67 14.17 -12.96
N PRO A 326 -23.19 15.22 -13.61
CA PRO A 326 -22.37 16.30 -14.20
C PRO A 326 -21.44 16.99 -13.21
N SER A 327 -21.88 17.19 -11.97
CA SER A 327 -21.05 17.78 -10.90
C SER A 327 -19.79 16.96 -10.60
N LEU A 328 -19.91 15.62 -10.60
CA LEU A 328 -18.74 14.75 -10.44
C LEU A 328 -17.79 14.83 -11.64
N ASP A 329 -18.31 14.99 -12.84
CA ASP A 329 -17.49 15.11 -14.03
C ASP A 329 -16.75 16.46 -14.06
N MET A 330 -17.39 17.55 -13.64
CA MET A 330 -16.73 18.86 -13.47
C MET A 330 -15.68 18.82 -12.35
N ALA A 331 -15.97 18.16 -11.25
CA ALA A 331 -15.08 18.08 -10.09
C ALA A 331 -13.78 17.30 -10.36
N LYS A 332 -13.70 16.49 -11.42
CA LYS A 332 -12.47 15.81 -11.85
C LYS A 332 -11.32 16.77 -12.19
N ASN A 333 -11.64 18.01 -12.58
CA ASN A 333 -10.66 19.05 -12.88
C ASN A 333 -10.11 19.75 -11.62
N ILE A 334 -10.68 19.50 -10.44
CA ILE A 334 -10.21 20.02 -9.16
C ILE A 334 -9.28 18.97 -8.54
N GLU A 335 -7.97 19.18 -8.65
CA GLU A 335 -6.98 18.23 -8.16
C GLU A 335 -6.91 18.21 -6.64
N ASP A 336 -7.02 19.36 -5.99
CA ASP A 336 -7.02 19.49 -4.53
C ASP A 336 -8.28 18.88 -3.93
N LEU A 337 -8.12 17.85 -3.09
CA LEU A 337 -9.25 17.10 -2.52
C LEU A 337 -10.12 17.95 -1.57
N PRO A 338 -9.57 18.76 -0.64
CA PRO A 338 -10.36 19.67 0.19
C PRO A 338 -11.26 20.59 -0.64
N GLU A 339 -10.74 21.24 -1.67
CA GLU A 339 -11.52 22.14 -2.53
C GLU A 339 -12.54 21.36 -3.36
N ARG A 340 -12.22 20.16 -3.82
CA ARG A 340 -13.14 19.28 -4.53
C ARG A 340 -14.31 18.83 -3.65
N LEU A 341 -14.02 18.41 -2.40
CA LEU A 341 -15.04 18.03 -1.41
C LEU A 341 -15.98 19.20 -1.11
N LYS A 342 -15.42 20.39 -0.89
CA LYS A 342 -16.16 21.62 -0.67
C LYS A 342 -17.08 21.92 -1.84
N ALA A 343 -16.57 21.94 -3.07
CA ALA A 343 -17.35 22.20 -4.28
C ALA A 343 -18.52 21.20 -4.45
N LEU A 344 -18.26 19.92 -4.24
CA LEU A 344 -19.28 18.88 -4.36
C LEU A 344 -20.34 18.96 -3.26
N THR A 345 -19.93 19.08 -2.00
CA THR A 345 -20.86 19.02 -0.85
C THR A 345 -21.76 20.27 -0.76
N TRP A 346 -21.26 21.43 -1.17
CA TRP A 346 -22.06 22.69 -1.25
C TRP A 346 -22.80 22.83 -2.56
N GLY A 347 -22.71 21.86 -3.47
CA GLY A 347 -23.50 21.80 -4.70
C GLY A 347 -24.99 21.72 -4.39
N LYS A 348 -25.83 22.35 -5.26
CA LYS A 348 -27.28 22.36 -5.12
C LYS A 348 -27.95 21.19 -5.84
N ASP A 349 -27.21 20.29 -6.39
CA ASP A 349 -27.70 19.12 -7.13
C ASP A 349 -27.84 17.88 -6.22
N ARG A 350 -28.25 16.78 -6.84
CA ARG A 350 -28.42 15.48 -6.19
C ARG A 350 -27.16 14.96 -5.49
N VAL A 351 -25.97 15.23 -6.06
CA VAL A 351 -24.68 14.86 -5.45
C VAL A 351 -24.44 15.65 -4.17
N GLY A 352 -24.61 16.96 -4.24
CA GLY A 352 -24.42 17.84 -3.08
C GLY A 352 -25.39 17.51 -1.95
N ALA A 353 -26.67 17.27 -2.27
CA ALA A 353 -27.69 16.88 -1.28
C ALA A 353 -27.30 15.55 -0.57
N PHE A 354 -26.85 14.55 -1.32
CA PHE A 354 -26.42 13.27 -0.76
C PHE A 354 -25.19 13.41 0.14
N LEU A 355 -24.16 14.09 -0.35
CA LEU A 355 -22.92 14.30 0.40
C LEU A 355 -23.15 15.13 1.65
N TRP A 356 -23.92 16.21 1.56
CA TRP A 356 -24.26 17.01 2.73
C TRP A 356 -24.90 16.16 3.82
N LYS A 357 -25.94 15.41 3.48
CA LYS A 357 -26.69 14.57 4.42
C LYS A 357 -25.83 13.48 5.05
N THR A 358 -25.06 12.75 4.24
CA THR A 358 -24.26 11.61 4.73
C THR A 358 -22.98 12.03 5.45
N LEU A 359 -22.26 13.04 4.95
CA LEU A 359 -21.03 13.50 5.59
C LEU A 359 -21.35 14.17 6.92
N THR A 360 -22.22 15.20 6.97
CA THR A 360 -22.46 15.96 8.19
C THR A 360 -22.93 15.07 9.34
N ARG A 361 -23.73 14.05 9.04
CA ARG A 361 -24.19 13.11 10.06
C ARG A 361 -23.04 12.24 10.61
N THR A 362 -22.19 11.75 9.72
CA THR A 362 -21.00 10.96 10.12
C THR A 362 -20.01 11.82 10.92
N LEU A 363 -19.77 13.08 10.50
CA LEU A 363 -18.88 14.01 11.18
C LEU A 363 -19.40 14.33 12.60
N ALA A 364 -20.70 14.61 12.73
CA ALA A 364 -21.32 14.86 14.02
C ALA A 364 -21.20 13.65 14.96
N TYR A 365 -21.45 12.43 14.44
CA TYR A 365 -21.29 11.21 15.22
C TYR A 365 -19.84 11.02 15.68
N ALA A 366 -18.87 11.19 14.78
CA ALA A 366 -17.45 11.08 15.13
C ALA A 366 -17.05 12.05 16.26
N ALA A 367 -17.51 13.32 16.20
CA ALA A 367 -17.24 14.31 17.24
C ALA A 367 -17.88 13.95 18.59
N LYS A 368 -19.13 13.47 18.59
CA LYS A 368 -19.81 13.03 19.82
C LYS A 368 -19.10 11.86 20.52
N ARG A 369 -18.34 11.04 19.76
CA ARG A 369 -17.62 9.87 20.32
C ARG A 369 -16.29 10.22 20.97
N ILE A 370 -15.85 11.47 20.95
CA ILE A 370 -14.71 11.93 21.75
C ILE A 370 -15.26 12.54 23.06
N PRO A 371 -14.80 12.10 24.25
CA PRO A 371 -13.65 11.23 24.52
C PRO A 371 -13.99 9.73 24.72
N GLU A 372 -15.14 9.23 24.26
CA GLU A 372 -15.60 7.87 24.54
C GLU A 372 -14.69 6.80 23.91
N ILE A 373 -14.36 6.94 22.60
CA ILE A 373 -13.63 5.93 21.83
C ILE A 373 -12.17 6.31 21.56
N ALA A 374 -11.84 7.62 21.58
CA ALA A 374 -10.52 8.18 21.34
C ALA A 374 -10.31 9.41 22.22
N ASP A 375 -9.04 9.78 22.49
CA ASP A 375 -8.74 10.95 23.30
C ASP A 375 -8.81 12.25 22.49
N ASN A 376 -8.60 12.21 21.20
CA ASN A 376 -8.51 13.40 20.35
C ASN A 376 -8.95 13.15 18.89
N VAL A 377 -9.07 14.21 18.12
CA VAL A 377 -9.50 14.21 16.72
C VAL A 377 -8.49 13.50 15.80
N VAL A 378 -7.19 13.55 16.12
CA VAL A 378 -6.11 12.98 15.29
C VAL A 378 -6.19 11.47 15.24
N GLU A 379 -6.49 10.82 16.37
CA GLU A 379 -6.63 9.36 16.46
C GLU A 379 -7.82 8.88 15.62
N VAL A 380 -8.91 9.62 15.64
CA VAL A 380 -10.10 9.32 14.83
C VAL A 380 -9.77 9.45 13.34
N ASP A 381 -9.13 10.55 12.92
CA ASP A 381 -8.78 10.76 11.52
C ASP A 381 -7.79 9.70 11.02
N ARG A 382 -6.76 9.39 11.81
CA ARG A 382 -5.81 8.32 11.50
C ARG A 382 -6.49 6.96 11.38
N ALA A 383 -7.38 6.62 12.31
CA ALA A 383 -8.13 5.36 12.28
C ALA A 383 -8.96 5.22 11.00
N MET A 384 -9.65 6.27 10.57
CA MET A 384 -10.44 6.22 9.35
C MET A 384 -9.59 6.22 8.08
N ARG A 385 -8.50 7.00 8.04
CA ARG A 385 -7.58 7.03 6.90
C ARG A 385 -6.89 5.68 6.72
N TRP A 386 -6.36 5.11 7.77
CA TRP A 386 -5.55 3.89 7.72
C TRP A 386 -6.37 2.59 7.71
N GLY A 387 -7.57 2.61 8.31
CA GLY A 387 -8.45 1.44 8.38
C GLY A 387 -9.42 1.31 7.21
N PHE A 388 -9.92 2.45 6.69
CA PHE A 388 -10.87 2.48 5.58
C PHE A 388 -10.27 3.00 4.28
N GLY A 389 -8.98 3.36 4.28
CA GLY A 389 -8.29 3.88 3.09
C GLY A 389 -8.83 5.24 2.63
N TRP A 390 -9.35 6.07 3.53
CA TRP A 390 -9.75 7.43 3.22
C TRP A 390 -8.53 8.35 3.09
N GLU A 391 -8.57 9.27 2.16
CA GLU A 391 -7.50 10.26 2.00
C GLU A 391 -7.55 11.34 3.10
N LEU A 392 -8.76 11.69 3.56
CA LEU A 392 -9.00 12.59 4.69
C LEU A 392 -9.87 11.92 5.74
N GLY A 393 -9.54 12.14 7.00
CA GLY A 393 -10.36 11.71 8.12
C GLY A 393 -11.57 12.62 8.36
N PRO A 394 -12.49 12.25 9.28
CA PRO A 394 -13.71 13.00 9.53
C PRO A 394 -13.46 14.49 9.85
N PHE A 395 -12.52 14.79 10.71
CA PHE A 395 -12.27 16.18 11.13
C PHE A 395 -11.51 16.97 10.05
N GLU A 396 -10.62 16.34 9.30
CA GLU A 396 -10.00 16.94 8.11
C GLU A 396 -11.06 17.26 7.03
N VAL A 397 -12.06 16.38 6.84
CA VAL A 397 -13.19 16.64 5.94
C VAL A 397 -14.04 17.80 6.45
N TRP A 398 -14.29 17.88 7.76
CA TRP A 398 -15.10 18.96 8.31
C TRP A 398 -14.41 20.32 8.16
N ASP A 399 -13.10 20.38 8.38
CA ASP A 399 -12.29 21.58 8.11
C ASP A 399 -12.36 21.99 6.62
N ALA A 400 -12.28 21.04 5.70
CA ALA A 400 -12.43 21.29 4.26
C ALA A 400 -13.79 21.89 3.89
N LEU A 401 -14.86 21.44 4.54
CA LEU A 401 -16.22 21.99 4.34
C LEU A 401 -16.40 23.38 4.99
N GLY A 402 -15.58 23.71 5.97
CA GLY A 402 -15.71 24.90 6.83
C GLY A 402 -16.63 24.65 8.02
N VAL A 403 -16.05 24.56 9.22
CA VAL A 403 -16.78 24.18 10.45
C VAL A 403 -17.89 25.15 10.79
N GLU A 404 -17.60 26.45 10.87
CA GLU A 404 -18.61 27.49 11.19
C GLU A 404 -19.79 27.47 10.22
N LYS A 405 -19.50 27.45 8.92
CA LYS A 405 -20.51 27.46 7.87
C LYS A 405 -21.39 26.19 7.90
N SER A 406 -20.78 25.03 8.11
CA SER A 406 -21.51 23.76 8.19
C SER A 406 -22.37 23.68 9.45
N VAL A 407 -21.85 24.13 10.60
CA VAL A 407 -22.61 24.18 11.86
C VAL A 407 -23.79 25.15 11.74
N ALA A 408 -23.61 26.32 11.13
CA ALA A 408 -24.71 27.27 10.90
C ALA A 408 -25.85 26.60 10.11
N ARG A 409 -25.54 25.95 8.98
CA ARG A 409 -26.53 25.23 8.16
C ARG A 409 -27.14 24.02 8.89
N MET A 410 -26.38 23.27 9.67
CA MET A 410 -26.91 22.18 10.49
C MET A 410 -27.98 22.70 11.47
N LYS A 411 -27.72 23.85 12.12
CA LYS A 411 -28.70 24.51 13.02
C LYS A 411 -29.93 25.00 12.28
N GLU A 412 -29.78 25.60 11.11
CA GLU A 412 -30.91 26.03 10.25
C GLU A 412 -31.80 24.84 9.84
N GLU A 413 -31.18 23.68 9.58
CA GLU A 413 -31.87 22.44 9.23
C GLU A 413 -32.41 21.67 10.47
N GLY A 414 -32.21 22.18 11.71
CA GLY A 414 -32.66 21.54 12.95
C GLY A 414 -31.83 20.33 13.36
N ALA A 415 -30.65 20.14 12.78
CA ALA A 415 -29.76 19.05 13.14
C ALA A 415 -28.99 19.33 14.46
N THR A 416 -28.79 18.30 15.26
CA THR A 416 -28.05 18.41 16.52
C THR A 416 -26.56 18.60 16.24
N VAL A 417 -25.99 19.70 16.69
CA VAL A 417 -24.54 19.94 16.69
C VAL A 417 -23.93 19.35 17.94
N PRO A 418 -22.77 18.65 17.85
CA PRO A 418 -22.07 18.15 19.03
C PRO A 418 -21.64 19.26 19.98
N ALA A 419 -21.83 19.07 21.29
CA ALA A 419 -21.53 20.09 22.30
C ALA A 419 -20.06 20.51 22.32
N ASN A 420 -19.13 19.55 22.11
CA ASN A 420 -17.71 19.82 22.03
C ASN A 420 -17.33 20.70 20.81
N VAL A 421 -18.04 20.56 19.69
CA VAL A 421 -17.86 21.43 18.50
C VAL A 421 -18.42 22.83 18.77
N GLU A 422 -19.55 22.94 19.45
CA GLU A 422 -20.09 24.24 19.85
C GLU A 422 -19.16 24.97 20.83
N GLN A 423 -18.58 24.26 21.79
CA GLN A 423 -17.60 24.79 22.73
C GLN A 423 -16.32 25.25 22.00
N MET A 424 -15.85 24.47 21.01
CA MET A 424 -14.72 24.87 20.18
C MET A 424 -14.99 26.20 19.47
N LEU A 425 -16.13 26.32 18.80
CA LEU A 425 -16.50 27.57 18.13
C LEU A 425 -16.68 28.74 19.09
N ALA A 426 -17.24 28.51 20.28
CA ALA A 426 -17.40 29.52 21.33
C ALA A 426 -16.06 30.01 21.89
N SER A 427 -15.00 29.18 21.83
CA SER A 427 -13.63 29.57 22.20
C SER A 427 -12.92 30.43 21.13
N GLY A 428 -13.57 30.65 19.98
CA GLY A 428 -12.97 31.36 18.83
C GLY A 428 -12.15 30.49 17.89
N ALA A 429 -12.13 29.17 18.11
CA ALA A 429 -11.50 28.24 17.20
C ALA A 429 -12.46 27.85 16.08
N THR A 430 -12.07 28.02 14.83
CA THR A 430 -12.91 27.83 13.64
C THR A 430 -12.57 26.55 12.83
N SER A 431 -11.58 25.79 13.26
CA SER A 431 -11.11 24.57 12.61
C SER A 431 -10.59 23.56 13.64
N PHE A 432 -10.59 22.27 13.30
CA PHE A 432 -9.99 21.23 14.15
C PHE A 432 -8.47 21.21 14.04
N TYR A 433 -7.95 21.56 12.86
CA TYR A 433 -6.52 21.67 12.62
C TYR A 433 -6.15 23.10 12.23
N LYS A 434 -4.99 23.54 12.67
CA LYS A 434 -4.40 24.75 12.18
C LYS A 434 -2.91 24.56 11.94
N LYS A 435 -2.36 25.40 11.09
CA LYS A 435 -0.93 25.46 10.82
C LYS A 435 -0.41 26.85 11.22
N ASP A 436 0.70 26.85 11.95
CA ASP A 436 1.37 28.08 12.35
C ASP A 436 2.89 27.87 12.24
N ASN A 437 3.57 28.73 11.48
CA ASN A 437 5.01 28.65 11.21
C ASN A 437 5.50 27.24 10.80
N GLY A 438 4.71 26.52 9.98
CA GLY A 438 5.03 25.18 9.54
C GLY A 438 4.72 24.04 10.53
N GLN A 439 4.47 24.38 11.81
CA GLN A 439 4.01 23.44 12.82
C GLN A 439 2.51 23.19 12.68
N GLN A 440 2.08 21.94 12.70
CA GLN A 440 0.66 21.56 12.76
C GLN A 440 0.18 21.51 14.21
N PHE A 441 -1.05 21.93 14.42
CA PHE A 441 -1.78 21.89 15.70
C PHE A 441 -3.15 21.25 15.46
N TYR A 442 -3.67 20.59 16.48
CA TYR A 442 -5.06 20.15 16.51
C TYR A 442 -5.79 20.75 17.71
N PHE A 443 -7.09 20.94 17.61
CA PHE A 443 -7.91 21.41 18.73
C PHE A 443 -8.17 20.23 19.68
N ASP A 444 -7.68 20.38 20.90
CA ASP A 444 -7.90 19.43 21.97
C ASP A 444 -9.17 19.78 22.74
N PHE A 445 -10.20 18.98 22.59
CA PHE A 445 -11.49 19.18 23.26
C PHE A 445 -11.39 19.14 24.79
N ALA A 446 -10.47 18.33 25.34
CA ALA A 446 -10.30 18.22 26.79
C ALA A 446 -9.73 19.50 27.40
N ASN A 447 -8.81 20.17 26.69
CA ASN A 447 -8.16 21.39 27.15
C ASN A 447 -8.78 22.66 26.57
N GLY A 448 -9.70 22.59 25.63
CA GLY A 448 -10.34 23.72 24.97
C GLY A 448 -9.40 24.64 24.19
N LYS A 449 -8.29 24.12 23.66
CA LYS A 449 -7.26 24.89 22.96
C LYS A 449 -6.51 24.07 21.92
N TYR A 450 -5.81 24.78 21.03
CA TYR A 450 -4.89 24.13 20.11
C TYR A 450 -3.65 23.62 20.82
N VAL A 451 -3.29 22.37 20.55
CA VAL A 451 -2.04 21.73 21.00
C VAL A 451 -1.21 21.29 19.81
N PRO A 452 0.14 21.33 19.91
CA PRO A 452 0.98 20.88 18.81
C PRO A 452 0.70 19.42 18.43
N LEU A 453 0.56 19.18 17.15
CA LEU A 453 0.63 17.80 16.64
C LEU A 453 2.10 17.38 16.68
N VAL A 454 2.41 16.49 17.60
CA VAL A 454 3.78 15.98 17.75
C VAL A 454 4.05 15.02 16.58
N ASP A 455 4.92 15.46 15.69
CA ASP A 455 5.44 14.59 14.64
C ASP A 455 6.25 13.45 15.29
N GLN A 456 6.08 12.24 14.80
CA GLN A 456 6.95 11.16 15.23
C GLN A 456 8.38 11.47 14.77
N PRO A 457 9.39 11.45 15.66
CA PRO A 457 10.76 11.87 15.32
C PRO A 457 11.40 11.10 14.15
N SER A 458 10.79 10.01 13.79
CA SER A 458 11.24 9.10 12.71
C SER A 458 10.40 9.20 11.44
N VAL A 459 9.54 10.21 11.33
CA VAL A 459 8.72 10.50 10.14
C VAL A 459 9.06 11.90 9.65
N LEU A 460 9.49 12.02 8.41
CA LEU A 460 9.73 13.31 7.75
C LEU A 460 8.59 13.57 6.76
N ILE A 461 7.93 14.71 6.90
CA ILE A 461 6.84 15.14 6.02
C ILE A 461 7.38 16.23 5.10
N LEU A 462 7.62 15.89 3.83
CA LEU A 462 8.20 16.84 2.86
C LEU A 462 7.35 18.10 2.68
N LYS A 463 6.02 17.96 2.74
CA LYS A 463 5.11 19.13 2.67
C LYS A 463 5.36 20.12 3.82
N SER A 464 5.57 19.62 5.05
CA SER A 464 5.86 20.47 6.21
C SER A 464 7.21 21.19 6.05
N LEU A 465 8.24 20.48 5.57
CA LEU A 465 9.56 21.08 5.32
C LEU A 465 9.51 22.15 4.22
N LYS A 466 8.74 21.92 3.16
CA LYS A 466 8.53 22.93 2.11
C LYS A 466 7.88 24.20 2.65
N ASP A 467 6.93 24.07 3.55
CA ASP A 467 6.24 25.20 4.18
C ASP A 467 7.13 25.95 5.19
N GLN A 468 8.21 25.30 5.67
CA GLN A 468 9.24 25.89 6.55
C GLN A 468 10.43 26.48 5.77
N ASN A 469 10.25 26.80 4.49
CA ASN A 469 11.29 27.32 3.59
C ASN A 469 12.46 26.35 3.31
N GLY A 470 12.26 25.04 3.47
CA GLY A 470 13.25 24.02 3.13
C GLY A 470 13.48 23.80 1.64
N VAL A 471 12.78 24.52 0.75
CA VAL A 471 12.94 24.38 -0.71
C VAL A 471 14.16 25.12 -1.19
N ILE A 472 15.16 24.41 -1.68
CA ILE A 472 16.37 24.95 -2.29
C ILE A 472 16.08 25.43 -3.73
N LYS A 473 15.44 24.56 -4.52
CA LYS A 473 15.00 24.87 -5.89
C LYS A 473 13.78 24.05 -6.27
N LYS A 474 12.95 24.60 -7.15
CA LYS A 474 11.70 23.98 -7.63
C LYS A 474 11.49 24.31 -9.09
N ASN A 475 10.98 23.34 -9.86
CA ASN A 475 10.40 23.53 -11.19
C ASN A 475 9.04 22.81 -11.29
N ALA A 476 8.49 22.67 -12.50
CA ALA A 476 7.18 22.05 -12.68
C ALA A 476 7.16 20.54 -12.33
N GLY A 477 8.27 19.83 -12.47
CA GLY A 477 8.35 18.38 -12.29
C GLY A 477 8.98 17.90 -11.00
N ALA A 478 9.80 18.75 -10.32
CA ALA A 478 10.56 18.33 -9.16
C ALA A 478 10.95 19.48 -8.24
N SER A 479 11.30 19.15 -6.98
CA SER A 479 11.83 20.08 -5.97
C SER A 479 13.05 19.46 -5.31
N LEU A 480 14.07 20.27 -5.06
CA LEU A 480 15.18 19.94 -4.16
C LEU A 480 14.91 20.57 -2.80
N ILE A 481 14.90 19.77 -1.75
CA ILE A 481 14.49 20.14 -0.40
C ILE A 481 15.61 19.81 0.57
N ASP A 482 15.97 20.75 1.43
CA ASP A 482 16.82 20.46 2.60
C ASP A 482 15.99 19.69 3.63
N ILE A 483 16.39 18.47 3.94
CA ILE A 483 15.72 17.61 4.91
C ILE A 483 16.48 17.57 6.25
N GLY A 484 17.42 18.49 6.45
CA GLY A 484 18.22 18.64 7.66
C GLY A 484 19.43 17.70 7.74
N ASP A 485 20.30 17.93 8.71
CA ASP A 485 21.53 17.19 8.98
C ASP A 485 22.49 17.11 7.78
N GLY A 486 22.44 18.11 6.88
CA GLY A 486 23.25 18.15 5.67
C GLY A 486 22.84 17.14 4.60
N VAL A 487 21.58 16.72 4.56
CA VAL A 487 21.04 15.83 3.52
C VAL A 487 19.97 16.56 2.72
N ALA A 488 20.06 16.49 1.39
CA ALA A 488 19.03 17.01 0.51
C ALA A 488 18.12 15.88 0.00
N CYS A 489 16.86 16.21 -0.30
CA CYS A 489 15.90 15.30 -0.93
C CYS A 489 15.44 15.84 -2.29
N LEU A 490 15.60 15.06 -3.34
CA LEU A 490 15.01 15.31 -4.65
C LEU A 490 13.63 14.67 -4.70
N GLU A 491 12.59 15.49 -4.67
CA GLU A 491 11.19 15.08 -4.73
C GLU A 491 10.63 15.27 -6.13
N PHE A 492 10.06 14.21 -6.70
CA PHE A 492 9.28 14.27 -7.95
C PHE A 492 7.81 14.58 -7.62
N HIS A 493 7.20 15.47 -8.43
CA HIS A 493 5.78 15.84 -8.30
C HIS A 493 5.12 16.14 -9.66
N SER A 494 5.70 15.65 -10.77
CA SER A 494 5.04 15.62 -12.06
C SER A 494 3.83 14.68 -12.03
N LYS A 495 2.95 14.78 -13.03
CA LYS A 495 1.82 13.85 -13.14
C LYS A 495 2.30 12.39 -13.17
N MET A 496 1.80 11.57 -12.23
CA MET A 496 2.24 10.18 -12.01
C MET A 496 3.75 10.04 -11.69
N ASN A 497 4.42 11.14 -11.36
CA ASN A 497 5.88 11.21 -11.19
C ASN A 497 6.66 10.69 -12.40
N ALA A 498 6.10 10.89 -13.58
CA ALA A 498 6.77 10.54 -14.84
C ALA A 498 8.01 11.41 -15.06
N ILE A 499 9.08 10.79 -15.57
CA ILE A 499 10.35 11.45 -15.84
C ILE A 499 10.23 12.23 -17.14
N GLY A 500 10.48 13.52 -17.06
CA GLY A 500 10.52 14.44 -18.19
C GLY A 500 11.73 15.37 -18.10
N GLY A 501 11.85 16.32 -19.02
CA GLY A 501 12.95 17.29 -19.07
C GLY A 501 13.14 18.06 -17.76
N ASP A 502 12.04 18.49 -17.12
CA ASP A 502 12.08 19.20 -15.83
C ASP A 502 12.69 18.35 -14.71
N THR A 503 12.32 17.07 -14.64
CA THR A 503 12.85 16.12 -13.65
C THR A 503 14.35 15.91 -13.84
N LEU A 504 14.78 15.69 -15.10
CA LEU A 504 16.19 15.46 -15.44
C LEU A 504 17.05 16.71 -15.21
N GLN A 505 16.51 17.89 -15.54
CA GLN A 505 17.18 19.15 -15.26
C GLN A 505 17.35 19.39 -13.75
N MET A 506 16.31 19.07 -12.96
CA MET A 506 16.38 19.18 -11.50
C MET A 506 17.37 18.17 -10.90
N LEU A 507 17.40 16.94 -11.41
CA LEU A 507 18.39 15.93 -10.99
C LEU A 507 19.82 16.41 -11.22
N LYS A 508 20.12 16.93 -12.39
CA LYS A 508 21.44 17.51 -12.71
C LYS A 508 21.81 18.65 -11.76
N PHE A 509 20.84 19.53 -11.49
CA PHE A 509 21.02 20.61 -10.51
C PHE A 509 21.28 20.06 -9.11
N ALA A 510 20.47 19.08 -8.67
CA ALA A 510 20.54 18.48 -7.34
C ALA A 510 21.91 17.85 -7.07
N LEU A 511 22.45 17.10 -8.03
CA LEU A 511 23.78 16.47 -7.89
C LEU A 511 24.89 17.54 -7.76
N GLY A 512 24.87 18.60 -8.56
CA GLY A 512 25.84 19.67 -8.48
C GLY A 512 25.72 20.52 -7.19
N GLU A 513 24.51 20.64 -6.62
CA GLU A 513 24.28 21.33 -5.35
C GLU A 513 24.74 20.47 -4.15
N VAL A 514 24.42 19.17 -4.22
CA VAL A 514 24.78 18.19 -3.19
C VAL A 514 26.30 18.02 -3.08
N GLU A 515 26.99 18.00 -4.20
CA GLU A 515 28.47 17.92 -4.22
C GLU A 515 29.11 19.03 -3.39
N LYS A 516 28.54 20.25 -3.47
CA LYS A 516 29.10 21.45 -2.83
C LYS A 516 28.68 21.65 -1.38
N ASN A 517 27.40 21.37 -1.09
CA ASN A 517 26.76 21.89 0.11
C ASN A 517 26.17 20.82 1.03
N PHE A 518 26.14 19.55 0.61
CA PHE A 518 25.46 18.49 1.36
C PHE A 518 26.35 17.25 1.54
N ALA A 519 26.01 16.42 2.51
CA ALA A 519 26.65 15.14 2.76
C ALA A 519 26.20 14.06 1.77
N GLY A 520 24.98 14.18 1.21
CA GLY A 520 24.46 13.27 0.21
C GLY A 520 22.99 13.56 -0.15
N LEU A 521 22.45 12.72 -1.01
CA LEU A 521 21.14 12.88 -1.65
C LEU A 521 20.19 11.73 -1.32
N VAL A 522 18.96 12.05 -0.95
CA VAL A 522 17.82 11.13 -1.04
C VAL A 522 17.03 11.44 -2.31
N VAL A 523 16.71 10.44 -3.11
CA VAL A 523 15.74 10.56 -4.21
C VAL A 523 14.46 9.86 -3.77
N GLY A 524 13.40 10.64 -3.52
CA GLY A 524 12.16 10.11 -2.97
C GLY A 524 11.04 11.14 -3.00
N ASN A 525 9.82 10.69 -2.77
CA ASN A 525 8.65 11.57 -2.69
C ASN A 525 7.59 10.95 -1.76
N GLN A 526 6.50 11.66 -1.54
CA GLN A 526 5.35 11.24 -0.72
C GLN A 526 4.04 11.33 -1.52
N GLY A 527 4.10 11.05 -2.83
CA GLY A 527 2.94 10.96 -3.69
C GLY A 527 2.26 9.58 -3.64
N ALA A 528 1.39 9.32 -4.60
CA ALA A 528 0.71 8.01 -4.71
C ALA A 528 1.64 6.89 -5.19
N ASN A 529 2.69 7.23 -5.94
CA ASN A 529 3.66 6.30 -6.51
C ASN A 529 5.04 6.94 -6.52
N PHE A 530 6.10 6.13 -6.51
CA PHE A 530 7.44 6.65 -6.66
C PHE A 530 7.67 7.24 -8.06
N CYS A 531 7.52 6.41 -9.11
CA CYS A 531 7.69 6.85 -10.50
C CYS A 531 7.18 5.78 -11.47
N VAL A 532 6.38 6.16 -12.47
CA VAL A 532 5.84 5.22 -13.46
C VAL A 532 6.66 5.17 -14.77
N GLY A 533 7.84 5.77 -14.78
CA GLY A 533 8.76 5.75 -15.94
C GLY A 533 8.78 7.04 -16.74
N ALA A 534 9.29 6.95 -17.95
CA ALA A 534 9.44 8.10 -18.85
C ALA A 534 8.10 8.59 -19.43
N ASN A 535 8.08 9.84 -19.91
CA ASN A 535 6.93 10.41 -20.61
C ASN A 535 6.79 9.83 -22.02
N ILE A 536 6.07 8.70 -22.14
CA ILE A 536 5.87 8.00 -23.40
C ILE A 536 4.98 8.76 -24.40
N MET A 537 4.25 9.80 -23.97
CA MET A 537 3.47 10.64 -24.89
C MET A 537 4.40 11.49 -25.77
N LEU A 538 5.39 12.15 -25.14
CA LEU A 538 6.39 12.92 -25.88
C LEU A 538 7.18 12.03 -26.84
N MET A 539 7.59 10.86 -26.38
CA MET A 539 8.28 9.86 -27.19
C MET A 539 7.45 9.45 -28.42
N LEU A 540 6.13 9.27 -28.28
CA LEU A 540 5.25 8.95 -29.39
C LEU A 540 5.13 10.11 -30.37
N MET A 541 5.04 11.34 -29.88
CA MET A 541 4.97 12.53 -30.76
C MET A 541 6.23 12.67 -31.64
N GLU A 542 7.41 12.60 -31.01
CA GLU A 542 8.68 12.67 -31.75
C GLU A 542 8.83 11.52 -32.75
N ALA A 543 8.39 10.30 -32.37
CA ALA A 543 8.42 9.15 -33.28
C ALA A 543 7.45 9.28 -34.46
N GLN A 544 6.29 9.91 -34.29
CA GLN A 544 5.33 10.17 -35.37
C GLN A 544 5.77 11.28 -36.32
N GLU A 545 6.56 12.23 -35.79
CA GLU A 545 7.18 13.31 -36.59
C GLU A 545 8.52 12.90 -37.22
N GLU A 546 8.96 11.63 -36.97
CA GLU A 546 10.23 11.06 -37.44
C GLU A 546 11.47 11.84 -36.97
N ASN A 547 11.39 12.48 -35.79
CA ASN A 547 12.47 13.24 -35.15
C ASN A 547 13.46 12.31 -34.42
N TRP A 548 14.17 11.48 -35.18
CA TRP A 548 15.07 10.44 -34.65
C TRP A 548 16.23 11.00 -33.83
N ASP A 549 16.78 12.15 -34.24
CA ASP A 549 17.86 12.81 -33.51
C ASP A 549 17.39 13.28 -32.11
N GLU A 550 16.14 13.75 -32.02
CA GLU A 550 15.55 14.16 -30.73
C GLU A 550 15.35 12.96 -29.82
N LEU A 551 14.87 11.85 -30.38
CA LEU A 551 14.71 10.59 -29.62
C LEU A 551 16.07 10.04 -29.15
N ASP A 552 17.12 10.10 -29.96
CA ASP A 552 18.49 9.75 -29.57
C ASP A 552 18.99 10.66 -28.45
N MET A 553 18.76 11.96 -28.60
CA MET A 553 19.12 12.94 -27.57
C MET A 553 18.37 12.67 -26.23
N MET A 554 17.07 12.39 -26.28
CA MET A 554 16.28 12.05 -25.08
C MET A 554 16.84 10.83 -24.37
N ALA A 555 17.15 9.75 -25.11
CA ALA A 555 17.73 8.54 -24.53
C ALA A 555 19.13 8.83 -23.93
N ARG A 556 19.97 9.56 -24.63
CA ARG A 556 21.31 9.95 -24.18
C ARG A 556 21.28 10.82 -22.92
N VAL A 557 20.37 11.80 -22.86
CA VAL A 557 20.20 12.66 -21.68
C VAL A 557 19.75 11.84 -20.48
N PHE A 558 18.86 10.88 -20.67
CA PHE A 558 18.41 10.00 -19.60
C PHE A 558 19.51 9.03 -19.13
N GLN A 559 20.26 8.42 -20.06
CA GLN A 559 21.44 7.60 -19.71
C GLN A 559 22.47 8.40 -18.90
N ASN A 560 22.77 9.64 -19.32
CA ASN A 560 23.69 10.50 -18.59
C ASN A 560 23.16 10.83 -17.19
N ALA A 561 21.86 10.98 -17.01
CA ALA A 561 21.26 11.26 -15.73
C ALA A 561 21.38 10.06 -14.77
N THR A 562 21.07 8.85 -15.22
CA THR A 562 21.22 7.61 -14.43
C THR A 562 22.70 7.32 -14.11
N MET A 563 23.59 7.51 -15.07
CA MET A 563 25.03 7.38 -14.85
C MET A 563 25.58 8.43 -13.86
N SER A 564 25.01 9.66 -13.87
CA SER A 564 25.38 10.70 -12.91
C SER A 564 24.92 10.37 -11.49
N LEU A 565 23.80 9.64 -11.30
CA LEU A 565 23.41 9.08 -10.01
C LEU A 565 24.43 8.05 -9.55
N ARG A 566 24.75 7.09 -10.42
CA ARG A 566 25.66 5.98 -10.15
C ARG A 566 27.05 6.46 -9.73
N TYR A 567 27.54 7.51 -10.38
CA TYR A 567 28.89 8.05 -10.20
C TYR A 567 28.89 9.42 -9.52
N SER A 568 27.96 9.62 -8.60
CA SER A 568 27.94 10.81 -7.77
C SER A 568 29.14 10.81 -6.81
N PRO A 569 29.82 11.97 -6.61
CA PRO A 569 30.88 12.07 -5.60
C PRO A 569 30.38 12.05 -4.16
N LYS A 570 29.07 12.11 -3.96
CA LYS A 570 28.37 12.00 -2.68
C LYS A 570 27.37 10.86 -2.70
N PRO A 571 27.11 10.19 -1.58
CA PRO A 571 26.18 9.06 -1.55
C PRO A 571 24.77 9.45 -1.99
N VAL A 572 24.17 8.60 -2.81
CA VAL A 572 22.79 8.73 -3.28
C VAL A 572 21.99 7.51 -2.83
N VAL A 573 20.95 7.76 -2.05
CA VAL A 573 19.99 6.74 -1.61
C VAL A 573 18.64 6.99 -2.28
N VAL A 574 18.16 5.99 -3.02
CA VAL A 574 16.83 6.05 -3.64
C VAL A 574 15.80 5.37 -2.74
N ALA A 575 14.65 6.02 -2.53
CA ALA A 575 13.60 5.62 -1.61
C ALA A 575 12.30 5.23 -2.35
N PRO A 576 12.26 4.08 -3.06
CA PRO A 576 11.11 3.67 -3.85
C PRO A 576 9.96 3.11 -2.99
N PHE A 577 8.73 3.30 -3.47
CA PHE A 577 7.50 2.76 -2.87
C PHE A 577 6.41 2.65 -3.94
N GLN A 578 5.40 1.81 -3.69
CA GLN A 578 4.29 1.57 -4.61
C GLN A 578 4.79 1.29 -6.03
N LEU A 579 4.27 1.98 -7.06
CA LEU A 579 4.66 1.74 -8.46
C LEU A 579 6.01 2.37 -8.79
N VAL A 580 6.93 1.53 -9.30
CA VAL A 580 8.31 1.87 -9.66
C VAL A 580 8.63 1.23 -11.02
N PHE A 581 8.22 1.86 -12.09
CA PHE A 581 8.24 1.24 -13.42
C PHE A 581 9.20 1.93 -14.39
N GLY A 582 9.77 1.15 -15.30
CA GLY A 582 10.56 1.64 -16.40
C GLY A 582 11.71 2.55 -15.95
N GLY A 583 11.77 3.77 -16.46
CA GLY A 583 12.79 4.74 -16.03
C GLY A 583 12.88 4.98 -14.51
N GLY A 584 11.78 4.83 -13.77
CA GLY A 584 11.81 4.86 -12.31
C GLY A 584 12.58 3.67 -11.71
N CYS A 585 12.41 2.48 -12.29
CA CYS A 585 13.20 1.30 -11.94
C CYS A 585 14.69 1.51 -12.31
N GLU A 586 14.97 2.11 -13.46
CA GLU A 586 16.34 2.41 -13.89
C GLU A 586 17.05 3.36 -12.93
N MET A 587 16.36 4.39 -12.40
CA MET A 587 16.93 5.24 -11.33
C MET A 587 17.25 4.45 -10.06
N VAL A 588 16.37 3.53 -9.65
CA VAL A 588 16.60 2.66 -8.47
C VAL A 588 17.83 1.78 -8.69
N LEU A 589 18.00 1.22 -9.88
CA LEU A 589 19.13 0.36 -10.22
C LEU A 589 20.49 1.10 -10.17
N HIS A 590 20.50 2.42 -10.36
CA HIS A 590 21.71 3.25 -10.38
C HIS A 590 22.02 3.93 -9.02
N ALA A 591 21.28 3.62 -7.95
CA ALA A 591 21.57 4.14 -6.63
C ALA A 591 22.78 3.47 -5.97
N ASP A 592 23.47 4.17 -5.06
CA ASP A 592 24.47 3.54 -4.18
C ASP A 592 23.82 2.55 -3.22
N ARG A 593 22.66 2.95 -2.69
CA ARG A 593 21.78 2.13 -1.83
C ARG A 593 20.32 2.41 -2.15
N VAL A 594 19.53 1.40 -1.95
CA VAL A 594 18.07 1.52 -2.02
C VAL A 594 17.48 1.29 -0.64
N ARG A 595 16.69 2.26 -0.19
CA ARG A 595 15.79 2.09 0.94
C ARG A 595 14.38 1.91 0.42
N ALA A 596 13.94 0.68 0.19
CA ALA A 596 12.63 0.41 -0.38
C ALA A 596 11.54 0.33 0.70
N ALA A 597 10.34 0.83 0.42
CA ALA A 597 9.18 0.44 1.22
C ALA A 597 8.84 -1.04 0.99
N ALA A 598 8.33 -1.74 2.01
CA ALA A 598 7.95 -3.15 1.89
C ALA A 598 6.97 -3.39 0.71
N GLU A 599 6.00 -2.48 0.54
CA GLU A 599 5.08 -2.46 -0.60
C GLU A 599 5.68 -1.65 -1.77
N THR A 600 6.71 -2.20 -2.40
CA THR A 600 7.33 -1.67 -3.62
C THR A 600 7.06 -2.63 -4.78
N TYR A 601 6.38 -2.13 -5.81
CA TYR A 601 6.02 -2.85 -7.03
C TYR A 601 6.92 -2.37 -8.15
N ILE A 602 8.03 -3.07 -8.38
CA ILE A 602 9.12 -2.61 -9.25
C ILE A 602 9.36 -3.54 -10.43
N GLY A 603 9.62 -2.95 -11.59
CA GLY A 603 9.95 -3.71 -12.79
C GLY A 603 10.31 -2.85 -14.00
N LEU A 604 11.09 -3.45 -14.89
CA LEU A 604 11.39 -2.94 -16.22
C LEU A 604 10.26 -3.42 -17.17
N VAL A 605 9.34 -2.53 -17.48
CA VAL A 605 8.07 -2.87 -18.18
C VAL A 605 8.00 -2.37 -19.62
N GLU A 606 9.10 -1.86 -20.16
CA GLU A 606 9.23 -1.23 -21.46
C GLU A 606 8.78 -2.12 -22.61
N VAL A 607 9.03 -3.42 -22.51
CA VAL A 607 8.61 -4.40 -23.54
C VAL A 607 7.09 -4.44 -23.72
N GLY A 608 6.32 -4.07 -22.66
CA GLY A 608 4.87 -3.95 -22.73
C GLY A 608 4.36 -2.83 -23.65
N VAL A 609 5.19 -1.83 -23.91
CA VAL A 609 4.91 -0.72 -24.85
C VAL A 609 5.74 -0.81 -26.15
N GLY A 610 6.48 -1.90 -26.34
CA GLY A 610 7.16 -2.19 -27.61
C GLY A 610 8.60 -1.72 -27.71
N ILE A 611 9.21 -1.26 -26.61
CA ILE A 611 10.62 -0.85 -26.53
C ILE A 611 11.37 -1.69 -25.50
N ILE A 612 12.65 -1.40 -25.28
CA ILE A 612 13.47 -2.00 -24.21
C ILE A 612 13.89 -0.91 -23.22
N PRO A 613 14.33 -1.29 -21.98
CA PRO A 613 14.96 -0.34 -21.07
C PRO A 613 16.20 0.27 -21.72
N ALA A 614 16.22 1.57 -21.86
CA ALA A 614 17.29 2.29 -22.59
C ALA A 614 17.94 3.42 -21.80
N GLY A 615 17.59 3.56 -20.53
CA GLY A 615 18.24 4.47 -19.59
C GLY A 615 19.30 3.79 -18.71
N GLY A 616 19.84 2.66 -19.15
CA GLY A 616 20.85 1.86 -18.46
C GLY A 616 20.27 0.65 -17.72
N GLY A 617 18.94 0.41 -17.79
CA GLY A 617 18.30 -0.69 -17.09
C GLY A 617 18.74 -2.06 -17.57
N THR A 618 18.88 -2.26 -18.86
CA THR A 618 19.38 -3.52 -19.46
C THR A 618 20.85 -3.75 -19.05
N LYS A 619 21.69 -2.72 -19.13
CA LYS A 619 23.10 -2.72 -18.71
C LYS A 619 23.22 -3.09 -17.23
N GLU A 620 22.46 -2.46 -16.34
CA GLU A 620 22.50 -2.74 -14.90
C GLU A 620 22.06 -4.17 -14.57
N MET A 621 21.02 -4.67 -15.23
CA MET A 621 20.56 -6.06 -15.00
C MET A 621 21.61 -7.09 -15.47
N LEU A 622 22.34 -6.81 -16.56
CA LEU A 622 23.47 -7.64 -16.97
C LEU A 622 24.60 -7.58 -15.95
N LEU A 623 25.00 -6.38 -15.54
CA LEU A 623 26.08 -6.16 -14.56
C LEU A 623 25.78 -6.91 -13.26
N ARG A 624 24.57 -6.73 -12.70
CA ARG A 624 24.13 -7.41 -11.49
C ARG A 624 24.07 -8.94 -11.65
N ALA A 625 23.66 -9.43 -12.82
CA ALA A 625 23.64 -10.86 -13.12
C ALA A 625 25.06 -11.44 -13.13
N MET A 626 26.00 -10.77 -13.77
CA MET A 626 27.41 -11.22 -13.83
C MET A 626 28.11 -11.10 -12.48
N ASP A 627 27.86 -10.04 -11.73
CA ASP A 627 28.42 -9.85 -10.39
C ASP A 627 27.86 -10.85 -9.35
N SER A 628 26.71 -11.49 -9.61
CA SER A 628 26.15 -12.53 -8.75
C SER A 628 26.81 -13.91 -8.93
N ILE A 629 27.68 -14.07 -9.93
CA ILE A 629 28.46 -15.29 -10.11
C ILE A 629 29.47 -15.39 -8.96
N PRO A 630 29.59 -16.54 -8.26
CA PRO A 630 30.52 -16.68 -7.16
C PRO A 630 31.97 -16.42 -7.60
N LYS A 631 32.64 -15.50 -6.92
CA LYS A 631 34.07 -15.20 -7.18
C LYS A 631 34.95 -16.38 -6.79
N GLY A 632 35.95 -16.71 -7.62
CA GLY A 632 36.86 -17.82 -7.36
C GLY A 632 36.36 -19.19 -7.81
N VAL A 633 35.21 -19.23 -8.53
CA VAL A 633 34.72 -20.44 -9.17
C VAL A 633 34.89 -20.26 -10.68
N ASP A 634 36.04 -20.66 -11.19
CA ASP A 634 36.47 -20.40 -12.58
C ASP A 634 35.65 -21.18 -13.64
N ASP A 635 34.97 -22.25 -13.24
CA ASP A 635 34.13 -23.12 -14.07
C ASP A 635 32.61 -22.84 -13.94
N ALA A 636 32.23 -21.79 -13.23
CA ALA A 636 30.82 -21.40 -13.13
C ALA A 636 30.27 -20.99 -14.49
N ASP A 637 29.20 -21.68 -14.95
CA ASP A 637 28.51 -21.31 -16.18
C ASP A 637 27.78 -19.96 -15.99
N PRO A 638 28.15 -18.89 -16.72
CA PRO A 638 27.49 -17.58 -16.60
C PRO A 638 26.13 -17.51 -17.30
N PHE A 639 25.80 -18.46 -18.19
CA PHE A 639 24.59 -18.40 -19.00
C PHE A 639 23.27 -18.42 -18.20
N PRO A 640 23.11 -19.22 -17.13
CA PRO A 640 21.90 -19.18 -16.30
C PRO A 640 21.63 -17.81 -15.67
N PHE A 641 22.66 -17.08 -15.27
CA PHE A 641 22.57 -15.74 -14.69
C PHE A 641 22.10 -14.73 -15.74
N LEU A 642 22.70 -14.76 -16.93
CA LEU A 642 22.28 -13.94 -18.07
C LEU A 642 20.83 -14.24 -18.48
N LYS A 643 20.47 -15.53 -18.58
CA LYS A 643 19.12 -15.97 -18.93
C LYS A 643 18.09 -15.45 -17.94
N ARG A 644 18.40 -15.45 -16.64
CA ARG A 644 17.51 -14.90 -15.62
C ARG A 644 17.27 -13.41 -15.82
N ALA A 645 18.32 -12.61 -16.09
CA ALA A 645 18.18 -11.19 -16.40
C ALA A 645 17.31 -10.97 -17.66
N PHE A 646 17.59 -11.74 -18.72
CA PHE A 646 16.81 -11.73 -19.95
C PHE A 646 15.32 -12.02 -19.68
N GLU A 647 14.99 -13.12 -18.98
CA GLU A 647 13.60 -13.48 -18.68
C GLU A 647 12.90 -12.47 -17.78
N THR A 648 13.63 -11.82 -16.88
CA THR A 648 13.06 -10.79 -16.01
C THR A 648 12.59 -9.59 -16.82
N ILE A 649 13.39 -9.13 -17.77
CA ILE A 649 13.06 -7.98 -18.64
C ILE A 649 12.08 -8.40 -19.74
N ALA A 650 12.36 -9.48 -20.48
CA ALA A 650 11.57 -9.89 -21.64
C ALA A 650 10.10 -10.22 -21.27
N LEU A 651 9.87 -10.72 -20.08
CA LEU A 651 8.54 -11.03 -19.57
C LEU A 651 7.92 -9.88 -18.77
N ALA A 652 8.56 -8.70 -18.73
CA ALA A 652 8.14 -7.54 -17.95
C ALA A 652 7.77 -7.94 -16.50
N LYS A 653 8.60 -8.73 -15.83
CA LYS A 653 8.31 -9.17 -14.47
C LYS A 653 8.28 -7.97 -13.52
N VAL A 654 7.21 -7.90 -12.74
CA VAL A 654 7.03 -6.88 -11.71
C VAL A 654 7.04 -7.58 -10.36
N ALA A 655 7.95 -7.16 -9.50
CA ALA A 655 7.94 -7.58 -8.10
C ALA A 655 6.72 -7.00 -7.39
N THR A 656 6.09 -7.77 -6.52
CA THR A 656 4.92 -7.39 -5.72
C THR A 656 5.27 -7.08 -4.25
N SER A 657 6.56 -6.97 -3.96
CA SER A 657 7.13 -6.55 -2.68
C SER A 657 8.61 -6.23 -2.85
N ALA A 658 9.19 -5.50 -1.91
CA ALA A 658 10.63 -5.25 -1.88
C ALA A 658 11.45 -6.56 -1.71
N GLU A 659 10.93 -7.55 -0.98
CA GLU A 659 11.58 -8.86 -0.85
C GLU A 659 11.57 -9.64 -2.18
N GLU A 660 10.48 -9.61 -2.91
CA GLU A 660 10.43 -10.21 -4.25
C GLU A 660 11.33 -9.45 -5.23
N ALA A 661 11.43 -8.12 -5.10
CA ALA A 661 12.34 -7.30 -5.91
C ALA A 661 13.80 -7.74 -5.74
N ARG A 662 14.20 -8.11 -4.51
CA ARG A 662 15.52 -8.71 -4.23
C ARG A 662 15.66 -10.05 -4.95
N SER A 663 14.64 -10.88 -4.91
CA SER A 663 14.63 -12.17 -5.61
C SER A 663 14.74 -12.03 -7.13
N LEU A 664 14.20 -10.96 -7.72
CA LEU A 664 14.25 -10.68 -9.16
C LEU A 664 15.54 -9.94 -9.59
N GLY A 665 16.36 -9.48 -8.65
CA GLY A 665 17.62 -8.76 -8.90
C GLY A 665 17.46 -7.23 -9.04
N PHE A 666 16.29 -6.69 -8.80
CA PHE A 666 16.08 -5.23 -8.77
C PHE A 666 16.66 -4.58 -7.51
N LEU A 667 16.69 -5.32 -6.40
CA LEU A 667 17.38 -4.92 -5.19
C LEU A 667 18.58 -5.83 -4.92
N SER A 668 19.64 -5.28 -4.36
CA SER A 668 20.85 -6.01 -3.93
C SER A 668 20.68 -6.56 -2.51
N ALA A 669 21.65 -7.35 -2.06
CA ALA A 669 21.69 -7.86 -0.69
C ALA A 669 21.90 -6.74 0.34
N ASP A 670 22.60 -5.69 -0.05
CA ASP A 670 22.92 -4.55 0.81
C ASP A 670 21.80 -3.52 0.90
N ASP A 671 20.82 -3.58 0.01
CA ASP A 671 19.65 -2.70 0.04
C ASP A 671 18.73 -3.05 1.22
N THR A 672 18.08 -2.06 1.79
CA THR A 672 17.31 -2.21 3.01
C THR A 672 15.81 -1.90 2.79
N ILE A 673 14.97 -2.39 3.71
CA ILE A 673 13.51 -2.30 3.59
C ILE A 673 12.94 -1.56 4.79
N SER A 674 12.13 -0.52 4.53
CA SER A 674 11.26 0.10 5.52
C SER A 674 9.91 -0.60 5.50
N MET A 675 9.57 -1.26 6.60
CA MET A 675 8.25 -1.89 6.73
C MET A 675 7.13 -0.84 6.78
N ASN A 676 7.35 0.27 7.48
CA ASN A 676 6.45 1.41 7.52
C ASN A 676 6.86 2.46 6.48
N ALA A 677 6.02 2.68 5.48
CA ALA A 677 6.27 3.65 4.41
C ALA A 677 6.35 5.10 4.91
N ASP A 678 5.66 5.45 6.01
CA ASP A 678 5.72 6.81 6.58
C ASP A 678 7.13 7.18 7.06
N ARG A 679 7.94 6.18 7.38
CA ARG A 679 9.33 6.34 7.85
C ARG A 679 10.36 6.39 6.70
N LEU A 680 9.94 6.11 5.48
CA LEU A 680 10.81 5.82 4.35
C LEU A 680 11.87 6.91 4.10
N ILE A 681 11.46 8.17 4.02
CA ILE A 681 12.38 9.31 3.77
C ILE A 681 13.36 9.48 4.95
N ALA A 682 12.88 9.37 6.18
CA ALA A 682 13.73 9.47 7.37
C ALA A 682 14.73 8.31 7.46
N ASP A 683 14.33 7.11 7.08
CA ASP A 683 15.21 5.94 7.06
C ASP A 683 16.26 6.06 5.93
N ALA A 684 15.86 6.54 4.74
CA ALA A 684 16.78 6.82 3.63
C ALA A 684 17.80 7.91 4.00
N LYS A 685 17.38 8.97 4.71
CA LYS A 685 18.28 9.99 5.26
C LYS A 685 19.34 9.39 6.17
N LYS A 686 18.95 8.48 7.08
CA LYS A 686 19.91 7.79 7.97
C LYS A 686 20.94 6.99 7.18
N GLU A 687 20.54 6.36 6.08
CA GLU A 687 21.45 5.61 5.23
C GLU A 687 22.45 6.52 4.49
N VAL A 688 21.99 7.67 3.98
CA VAL A 688 22.90 8.68 3.41
C VAL A 688 23.95 9.09 4.44
N LEU A 689 23.52 9.40 5.67
CA LEU A 689 24.43 9.79 6.75
C LEU A 689 25.40 8.68 7.13
N ALA A 690 24.93 7.42 7.18
CA ALA A 690 25.78 6.28 7.46
C ALA A 690 26.84 6.05 6.38
N LEU A 691 26.47 6.14 5.11
CA LEU A 691 27.40 6.04 3.98
C LEU A 691 28.44 7.17 4.02
N ALA A 692 28.01 8.41 4.22
CA ALA A 692 28.92 9.54 4.32
C ALA A 692 29.90 9.41 5.50
N ALA A 693 29.40 8.98 6.68
CA ALA A 693 30.21 8.78 7.88
C ALA A 693 31.22 7.62 7.76
N SER A 694 30.91 6.60 6.93
CA SER A 694 31.78 5.45 6.69
C SER A 694 32.92 5.72 5.70
N GLY A 695 33.09 6.94 5.22
CA GLY A 695 34.10 7.29 4.25
C GLY A 695 33.73 6.88 2.82
N TYR A 696 32.54 7.28 2.38
CA TYR A 696 32.04 7.01 1.04
C TYR A 696 33.08 7.34 -0.04
N VAL A 697 33.29 6.40 -0.96
CA VAL A 697 34.14 6.54 -2.12
C VAL A 697 33.29 6.38 -3.38
N GLN A 698 33.41 7.35 -4.26
CA GLN A 698 32.74 7.33 -5.57
C GLN A 698 33.10 6.05 -6.34
N PRO A 699 32.08 5.28 -6.84
CA PRO A 699 32.35 4.12 -7.69
C PRO A 699 33.10 4.51 -8.97
N GLN A 700 33.84 3.58 -9.53
CA GLN A 700 34.50 3.75 -10.85
C GLN A 700 33.67 3.09 -11.94
N GLN A 701 33.68 3.72 -13.13
CA GLN A 701 33.00 3.14 -14.29
C GLN A 701 33.58 1.78 -14.65
N ARG A 702 32.70 0.83 -14.92
CA ARG A 702 33.09 -0.55 -15.23
C ARG A 702 33.45 -0.67 -16.71
N THR A 703 34.58 -1.32 -16.95
CA THR A 703 35.08 -1.66 -18.30
C THR A 703 35.28 -3.17 -18.47
N ASP A 704 34.86 -3.95 -17.48
CA ASP A 704 35.15 -5.37 -17.34
C ASP A 704 33.88 -6.24 -17.29
N ILE A 705 32.73 -5.75 -17.80
CA ILE A 705 31.46 -6.49 -17.76
C ILE A 705 31.52 -7.64 -18.77
N LEU A 706 31.27 -8.86 -18.30
CA LEU A 706 31.31 -10.06 -19.13
C LEU A 706 30.05 -10.13 -20.00
N ALA A 707 30.24 -9.98 -21.31
CA ALA A 707 29.25 -10.22 -22.33
C ALA A 707 29.54 -11.55 -23.04
N LEU A 708 28.55 -12.43 -23.16
CA LEU A 708 28.77 -13.84 -23.55
C LEU A 708 28.85 -14.07 -25.07
N GLY A 709 28.55 -13.05 -25.86
CA GLY A 709 28.67 -13.07 -27.33
C GLY A 709 27.68 -13.99 -28.06
N ASN A 710 28.01 -14.29 -29.32
CA ASN A 710 27.13 -15.03 -30.24
C ASN A 710 26.68 -16.42 -29.78
N PRO A 711 27.44 -17.23 -29.02
CA PRO A 711 26.94 -18.52 -28.53
C PRO A 711 25.73 -18.37 -27.63
N ALA A 712 25.77 -17.41 -26.68
CA ALA A 712 24.65 -17.12 -25.79
C ALA A 712 23.47 -16.47 -26.55
N LEU A 713 23.76 -15.55 -27.48
CA LEU A 713 22.75 -14.93 -28.35
C LEU A 713 21.97 -15.97 -29.15
N SER A 714 22.67 -16.93 -29.74
CA SER A 714 22.03 -18.02 -30.52
C SER A 714 21.12 -18.87 -29.66
N THR A 715 21.52 -19.16 -28.44
CA THR A 715 20.71 -19.93 -27.48
C THR A 715 19.44 -19.16 -27.08
N LEU A 716 19.56 -17.87 -26.78
CA LEU A 716 18.39 -17.03 -26.47
C LEU A 716 17.45 -16.87 -27.70
N LYS A 717 18.00 -16.67 -28.91
CA LYS A 717 17.22 -16.63 -30.15
C LYS A 717 16.44 -17.92 -30.39
N LEU A 718 17.04 -19.06 -30.11
CA LEU A 718 16.35 -20.35 -30.21
C LEU A 718 15.14 -20.40 -29.24
N GLY A 719 15.31 -19.97 -27.99
CA GLY A 719 14.22 -19.88 -27.03
C GLY A 719 13.09 -18.94 -27.49
N ILE A 720 13.43 -17.75 -28.00
CA ILE A 720 12.47 -16.80 -28.56
C ILE A 720 11.71 -17.43 -29.74
N HIS A 721 12.44 -18.11 -30.65
CA HIS A 721 11.83 -18.80 -31.78
C HIS A 721 10.83 -19.88 -31.35
N GLN A 722 11.20 -20.68 -30.34
CA GLN A 722 10.29 -21.71 -29.79
C GLN A 722 9.02 -21.08 -29.19
N MET A 723 9.14 -20.01 -28.42
CA MET A 723 7.99 -19.30 -27.85
C MET A 723 7.07 -18.72 -28.92
N LYS A 724 7.66 -18.15 -29.99
CA LYS A 724 6.91 -17.66 -31.16
C LYS A 724 6.19 -18.78 -31.88
N ARG A 725 6.87 -19.90 -32.17
CA ARG A 725 6.28 -21.08 -32.85
C ARG A 725 5.17 -21.73 -32.03
N ALA A 726 5.27 -21.68 -30.71
CA ALA A 726 4.24 -22.17 -29.78
C ALA A 726 3.07 -21.17 -29.59
N GLY A 727 3.12 -19.99 -30.21
CA GLY A 727 2.06 -18.97 -30.12
C GLY A 727 1.99 -18.24 -28.78
N TYR A 728 3.03 -18.31 -27.94
CA TYR A 728 3.08 -17.57 -26.67
C TYR A 728 3.42 -16.10 -26.84
N ILE A 729 4.13 -15.73 -27.90
CA ILE A 729 4.54 -14.35 -28.21
C ILE A 729 4.24 -14.01 -29.66
N SER A 730 3.99 -12.71 -29.92
CA SER A 730 3.78 -12.18 -31.28
C SER A 730 5.11 -12.05 -32.06
N ASP A 731 5.02 -11.75 -33.35
CA ASP A 731 6.19 -11.44 -34.17
C ASP A 731 6.96 -10.23 -33.63
N HIS A 732 6.23 -9.21 -33.17
CA HIS A 732 6.84 -8.01 -32.62
C HIS A 732 7.47 -8.26 -31.25
N ASP A 733 6.85 -9.11 -30.38
CA ASP A 733 7.47 -9.53 -29.12
C ASP A 733 8.79 -10.29 -29.40
N ALA A 734 8.85 -11.10 -30.44
CA ALA A 734 10.09 -11.79 -30.84
C ALA A 734 11.17 -10.85 -31.36
N GLU A 735 10.80 -9.77 -32.06
CA GLU A 735 11.74 -8.70 -32.46
C GLU A 735 12.31 -7.99 -31.25
N ILE A 736 11.46 -7.54 -30.32
CA ILE A 736 11.86 -6.88 -29.07
C ILE A 736 12.77 -7.79 -28.24
N GLY A 737 12.39 -9.06 -28.05
CA GLY A 737 13.18 -10.03 -27.32
C GLY A 737 14.54 -10.30 -27.99
N THR A 738 14.62 -10.25 -29.33
CA THR A 738 15.87 -10.41 -30.07
C THR A 738 16.81 -9.22 -29.86
N GLN A 739 16.29 -7.99 -29.86
CA GLN A 739 17.08 -6.78 -29.55
C GLN A 739 17.60 -6.82 -28.11
N LEU A 740 16.73 -7.17 -27.16
CA LEU A 740 17.13 -7.34 -25.76
C LEU A 740 18.24 -8.41 -25.60
N ALA A 741 18.07 -9.57 -26.25
CA ALA A 741 19.09 -10.62 -26.22
C ALA A 741 20.43 -10.13 -26.79
N ARG A 742 20.39 -9.37 -27.90
CA ARG A 742 21.61 -8.79 -28.52
C ARG A 742 22.35 -7.88 -27.54
N ILE A 743 21.66 -7.00 -26.83
CA ILE A 743 22.29 -6.12 -25.84
C ILE A 743 22.92 -6.92 -24.71
N LEU A 744 22.15 -7.80 -24.08
CA LEU A 744 22.61 -8.59 -22.92
C LEU A 744 23.79 -9.53 -23.25
N THR A 745 23.96 -9.90 -24.52
CA THR A 745 25.09 -10.72 -24.98
C THR A 745 26.24 -9.92 -25.54
N GLY A 746 26.16 -8.58 -25.59
CA GLY A 746 27.21 -7.68 -26.04
C GLY A 746 27.23 -7.41 -27.55
N GLY A 747 26.06 -7.45 -28.22
CA GLY A 747 25.95 -7.14 -29.65
C GLY A 747 26.46 -8.29 -30.52
N ASP A 748 27.30 -7.93 -31.48
CA ASP A 748 27.80 -8.86 -32.52
C ASP A 748 29.17 -9.49 -32.15
N LEU A 749 29.46 -9.66 -30.87
CA LEU A 749 30.69 -10.27 -30.39
C LEU A 749 30.72 -11.78 -30.67
N ASN A 750 31.80 -12.25 -31.31
CA ASN A 750 31.93 -13.66 -31.68
C ASN A 750 32.09 -14.63 -30.49
N HIS A 751 32.67 -14.14 -29.40
CA HIS A 751 32.93 -14.93 -28.16
C HIS A 751 32.74 -14.05 -26.93
N ALA A 752 32.75 -14.69 -25.77
CA ALA A 752 32.68 -14.00 -24.49
C ALA A 752 33.78 -12.94 -24.36
N THR A 753 33.39 -11.71 -24.11
CA THR A 753 34.31 -10.54 -24.13
C THR A 753 33.94 -9.60 -22.98
N ARG A 754 34.92 -8.96 -22.38
CA ARG A 754 34.71 -7.92 -21.39
C ARG A 754 34.45 -6.57 -22.10
N VAL A 755 33.39 -5.91 -21.76
CA VAL A 755 32.95 -4.64 -22.39
C VAL A 755 32.75 -3.56 -21.34
N SER A 756 32.76 -2.30 -21.76
CA SER A 756 32.47 -1.16 -20.90
C SER A 756 30.97 -0.92 -20.74
N GLU A 757 30.59 -0.20 -19.69
CA GLU A 757 29.21 0.26 -19.51
C GLU A 757 28.75 1.11 -20.70
N GLN A 758 29.61 2.02 -21.18
CA GLN A 758 29.29 2.88 -22.30
C GLN A 758 28.96 2.09 -23.58
N TYR A 759 29.70 1.01 -23.84
CA TYR A 759 29.43 0.12 -24.94
C TYR A 759 28.01 -0.49 -24.88
N LEU A 760 27.60 -0.93 -23.70
CA LEU A 760 26.25 -1.47 -23.49
C LEU A 760 25.15 -0.39 -23.60
N LEU A 761 25.42 0.81 -23.09
CA LEU A 761 24.49 1.96 -23.23
C LEU A 761 24.30 2.36 -24.69
N ASP A 762 25.37 2.30 -25.50
CA ASP A 762 25.25 2.57 -26.96
C ASP A 762 24.40 1.50 -27.63
N LEU A 763 24.55 0.22 -27.27
CA LEU A 763 23.68 -0.85 -27.78
C LEU A 763 22.21 -0.68 -27.35
N GLU A 764 21.96 -0.26 -26.09
CA GLU A 764 20.60 0.04 -25.62
C GLU A 764 19.96 1.14 -26.49
N ARG A 765 20.70 2.23 -26.73
CA ARG A 765 20.19 3.36 -27.50
C ARG A 765 19.91 2.98 -28.95
N GLU A 766 20.81 2.24 -29.59
CA GLU A 766 20.63 1.70 -30.93
C GLU A 766 19.37 0.86 -31.06
N ALA A 767 19.18 -0.09 -30.13
CA ALA A 767 18.01 -0.95 -30.08
C ALA A 767 16.71 -0.18 -29.79
N PHE A 768 16.76 0.82 -28.89
CA PHE A 768 15.61 1.69 -28.60
C PHE A 768 15.16 2.44 -29.87
N LEU A 769 16.07 3.08 -30.58
CA LEU A 769 15.76 3.80 -31.86
C LEU A 769 15.20 2.85 -32.91
N SER A 770 15.79 1.69 -33.08
CA SER A 770 15.29 0.65 -33.97
C SER A 770 13.87 0.21 -33.67
N LEU A 771 13.51 0.09 -32.37
CA LEU A 771 12.18 -0.36 -31.95
C LEU A 771 11.13 0.75 -31.96
N VAL A 772 11.47 1.98 -31.53
CA VAL A 772 10.53 3.10 -31.48
C VAL A 772 10.11 3.56 -32.89
N SER A 773 10.97 3.34 -33.93
CA SER A 773 10.64 3.57 -35.33
C SER A 773 9.60 2.59 -35.88
N ARG A 774 9.35 1.45 -35.20
CA ARG A 774 8.37 0.48 -35.67
C ARG A 774 6.93 0.96 -35.44
N ARG A 775 6.10 0.89 -36.46
CA ARG A 775 4.67 1.23 -36.37
C ARG A 775 3.96 0.45 -35.25
N LYS A 776 4.28 -0.86 -35.08
CA LYS A 776 3.70 -1.70 -34.00
C LYS A 776 4.04 -1.19 -32.60
N THR A 777 5.24 -0.66 -32.39
CA THR A 777 5.62 0.00 -31.13
C THR A 777 4.80 1.27 -30.89
N GLN A 778 4.67 2.11 -31.90
CA GLN A 778 3.86 3.35 -31.82
C GLN A 778 2.38 3.02 -31.52
N GLU A 779 1.83 1.96 -32.11
CA GLU A 779 0.49 1.47 -31.82
C GLU A 779 0.36 0.98 -30.35
N ARG A 780 1.38 0.30 -29.80
CA ARG A 780 1.41 -0.11 -28.38
C ARG A 780 1.43 1.09 -27.45
N ILE A 781 2.28 2.07 -27.71
CA ILE A 781 2.36 3.29 -26.91
C ILE A 781 1.01 4.05 -26.95
N ALA A 782 0.44 4.25 -28.13
CA ALA A 782 -0.86 4.90 -28.30
C ALA A 782 -1.99 4.16 -27.55
N HIS A 783 -2.00 2.83 -27.60
CA HIS A 783 -2.96 2.00 -26.90
C HIS A 783 -2.81 2.13 -25.37
N MET A 784 -1.58 2.10 -24.87
CA MET A 784 -1.29 2.27 -23.44
C MET A 784 -1.78 3.64 -22.95
N LEU A 785 -1.49 4.71 -23.67
CA LEU A 785 -1.95 6.07 -23.33
C LEU A 785 -3.48 6.18 -23.32
N LYS A 786 -4.16 5.49 -24.22
CA LYS A 786 -5.62 5.51 -24.35
C LYS A 786 -6.32 4.65 -23.28
N THR A 787 -5.78 3.49 -22.96
CA THR A 787 -6.49 2.45 -22.19
C THR A 787 -5.87 2.11 -20.84
N GLY A 788 -4.61 2.51 -20.61
CA GLY A 788 -3.82 2.07 -19.46
C GLY A 788 -3.47 0.58 -19.47
N LYS A 789 -3.55 -0.09 -20.64
CA LYS A 789 -3.29 -1.53 -20.77
C LYS A 789 -2.32 -1.80 -21.92
N PRO A 790 -1.46 -2.83 -21.78
CA PRO A 790 -0.57 -3.22 -22.89
C PRO A 790 -1.37 -3.80 -24.06
N LEU A 791 -0.92 -3.49 -25.27
CA LEU A 791 -1.37 -4.11 -26.52
C LEU A 791 -0.39 -5.20 -26.92
N ARG A 792 -0.89 -6.33 -27.41
CA ARG A 792 -0.09 -7.36 -28.07
C ARG A 792 -0.53 -7.46 -29.55
N ASN A 793 0.37 -7.06 -30.46
CA ASN A 793 0.11 -6.95 -31.90
C ASN A 793 1.18 -7.66 -32.73
#